data_4fc415d2d922577684adbb7a6d66736c
#
_entry.id   4fc415d2d922577684adbb7a6d66736c
#
_cell.length_a   1.000
_cell.length_b   1.000
_cell.length_c   1.000
_cell.angle_alpha   90.00
_cell.angle_beta   90.00
_cell.angle_gamma   90.00
#
_symmetry.space_group_name_H-M   'P 1'
#
loop_
_entity.id
_entity.type
_entity.pdbx_description
1 polymer ?
#
loop_
_entity_poly.entity_id
_entity_poly.type
_entity_poly.pdbx_seq_one_letter_code
_entity_poly.pdbx_strand_id
1 'polypeptide(L)'
;MVSSEKVKVMKATWIWYPGDFEVWLGNKFNNRRTERGAMFPPFWKQDSHWPTVVFTTTVNLEKEETITIVAEGRFNIAIDGKLMATTGVIAIPSGEHTLSIKVWNQATPPAIYVSGSTICSGSHWFSTYEDKIWIDENGMAHGSGTYVPAASWNFDRPDTPPSRYRLQCKKQKPANKEQITTNSCMYDFGSETFGYLRIHGLKGTVRIYYGESREEALDKEHCETLDVLCEGGELDSKAFRYVLVEKEGGTSYDDVVMDYEFSPFDQSRSGSFHCSDDELNRIWEVAAYTLDLTTREFFCDGIKRDRWTWSGDAIQSYLMNYYLRFDTECVKRTIRQLRGKDPVTAHVNTIMDYTFYWFKSISDYYEYTGDVAFIREMWPKMVSLMEYVLARTNADGLAEGKPEDWIFVDWTDFPMHKRGSLCFEQILLWKALQTMAHCAKLLSASGSVCCDAIATNGMDYAALATALCEKVRGTFWSADRHAYLHAIEDGLLNDQVTKFPNMFAIIYDFATEDEKTQIVKDVLLNSDIPAITTPYMRFYELEALCQMGVQNRVLPEIKSYWGGMLREGATTFWEKYNPEEKGTEHLAMYGRPYGKSLCHAWGASPLYIIGRYFLGVRPTKPGYEEYEVRPVLSGLDWMEGEVPTPFGKIRVKVVGNASKRCSPLTVQVFSDGGKGTLILGDQHIAIPAHKEITANF
;
A
#
# COMPACT_ATOMS: atom_id res chain seq x y z
N MET A 1 2.87 15.82 -48.75
CA MET A 1 3.01 16.55 -47.47
C MET A 1 3.44 15.53 -46.45
N VAL A 2 4.72 15.50 -46.13
CA VAL A 2 5.27 14.61 -45.11
C VAL A 2 4.92 15.23 -43.78
N SER A 3 4.17 14.52 -42.93
CA SER A 3 3.84 14.96 -41.57
C SER A 3 5.16 15.03 -40.78
N SER A 4 5.51 16.18 -40.30
CA SER A 4 6.59 16.35 -39.33
C SER A 4 6.16 15.69 -38.03
N GLU A 5 6.61 14.45 -37.79
CA GLU A 5 6.61 13.90 -36.47
C GLU A 5 7.38 14.84 -35.54
N LYS A 6 6.67 15.46 -34.60
CA LYS A 6 7.30 16.21 -33.52
C LYS A 6 8.22 15.26 -32.76
N VAL A 7 9.52 15.43 -32.92
CA VAL A 7 10.52 14.76 -32.09
C VAL A 7 10.12 15.03 -30.62
N LYS A 8 9.70 14.00 -29.92
CA LYS A 8 9.34 14.11 -28.50
C LYS A 8 10.66 14.34 -27.77
N VAL A 9 10.92 15.58 -27.35
CA VAL A 9 12.12 15.92 -26.56
C VAL A 9 12.08 15.04 -25.33
N MET A 10 12.99 14.10 -25.23
CA MET A 10 13.12 13.24 -24.05
C MET A 10 13.64 14.10 -22.90
N LYS A 11 12.91 14.11 -21.78
CA LYS A 11 13.28 14.84 -20.58
C LYS A 11 14.07 13.90 -19.66
N ALA A 12 15.24 14.34 -19.23
CA ALA A 12 16.06 13.56 -18.30
C ALA A 12 15.40 13.43 -16.93
N THR A 13 15.58 12.28 -16.32
CA THR A 13 15.19 12.00 -14.93
C THR A 13 16.31 11.30 -14.20
N TRP A 14 16.37 11.47 -12.88
CA TRP A 14 17.23 10.61 -12.06
C TRP A 14 16.83 9.16 -12.19
N ILE A 15 17.83 8.28 -12.23
CA ILE A 15 17.65 6.83 -12.28
C ILE A 15 18.52 6.15 -11.21
N TRP A 16 18.03 5.02 -10.70
CA TRP A 16 18.70 4.19 -9.69
C TRP A 16 18.44 2.70 -9.93
N TYR A 17 19.14 1.84 -9.19
CA TYR A 17 18.86 0.41 -9.24
C TYR A 17 17.52 0.12 -8.57
N PRO A 18 16.60 -0.64 -9.20
CA PRO A 18 15.25 -0.87 -8.69
C PRO A 18 15.25 -1.45 -7.27
N GLY A 19 14.51 -0.80 -6.37
CA GLY A 19 14.39 -1.17 -4.96
C GLY A 19 15.38 -0.48 -4.03
N ASP A 20 16.54 0.01 -4.52
CA ASP A 20 17.56 0.62 -3.66
C ASP A 20 17.10 1.90 -2.98
N PHE A 21 16.49 2.80 -3.74
CA PHE A 21 15.92 4.04 -3.19
C PHE A 21 14.79 3.74 -2.22
N GLU A 22 13.93 2.81 -2.58
CA GLU A 22 12.77 2.45 -1.79
C GLU A 22 13.16 1.82 -0.43
N VAL A 23 14.11 0.90 -0.42
CA VAL A 23 14.62 0.30 0.83
C VAL A 23 15.34 1.32 1.70
N TRP A 24 16.21 2.15 1.09
CA TRP A 24 16.90 3.22 1.82
C TRP A 24 15.92 4.22 2.43
N LEU A 25 14.91 4.64 1.67
CA LEU A 25 13.89 5.58 2.13
C LEU A 25 13.02 4.95 3.23
N GLY A 26 12.68 3.66 3.12
CA GLY A 26 11.94 2.91 4.12
C GLY A 26 12.69 2.83 5.45
N ASN A 27 13.98 2.52 5.42
CA ASN A 27 14.80 2.54 6.63
C ASN A 27 14.87 3.94 7.25
N LYS A 28 14.96 5.00 6.44
CA LYS A 28 14.96 6.38 6.90
C LYS A 28 13.59 6.77 7.48
N PHE A 29 12.50 6.34 6.86
CA PHE A 29 11.15 6.57 7.35
C PHE A 29 10.96 5.95 8.74
N ASN A 30 11.35 4.70 8.93
CA ASN A 30 11.21 3.99 10.18
C ASN A 30 12.09 4.56 11.31
N ASN A 31 13.25 5.11 11.00
CA ASN A 31 14.10 5.78 12.01
C ASN A 31 13.45 7.04 12.61
N ARG A 32 12.31 7.51 12.08
CA ARG A 32 11.52 8.63 12.63
C ARG A 32 10.50 8.21 13.70
N ARG A 33 10.53 6.97 14.15
CA ARG A 33 9.74 6.53 15.30
C ARG A 33 10.18 7.27 16.56
N THR A 34 9.21 7.77 17.31
CA THR A 34 9.48 8.65 18.46
C THR A 34 8.63 8.32 19.69
N GLU A 35 7.86 7.24 19.65
CA GLU A 35 7.06 6.80 20.77
C GLU A 35 7.92 6.35 21.95
N ARG A 36 7.42 6.53 23.16
CA ARG A 36 8.11 6.18 24.40
C ARG A 36 8.44 4.69 24.45
N GLY A 37 9.69 4.35 24.73
CA GLY A 37 10.17 2.98 24.80
C GLY A 37 10.21 2.26 23.45
N ALA A 38 10.04 2.99 22.34
CA ALA A 38 10.16 2.40 21.02
C ALA A 38 11.56 1.85 20.81
N MET A 39 11.60 0.60 20.39
CA MET A 39 12.80 -0.02 19.85
C MET A 39 12.54 -0.38 18.40
N PHE A 40 13.49 -0.07 17.54
CA PHE A 40 13.49 -0.57 16.18
C PHE A 40 13.92 -2.04 16.23
N PRO A 41 13.02 -3.01 16.01
CA PRO A 41 13.41 -4.41 16.02
C PRO A 41 14.44 -4.65 14.90
N PRO A 42 15.60 -5.28 15.21
CA PRO A 42 16.64 -5.50 14.20
C PRO A 42 16.16 -6.25 12.95
N PHE A 43 15.18 -7.15 13.11
CA PHE A 43 14.61 -7.92 12.01
C PHE A 43 13.67 -7.11 11.09
N TRP A 44 13.27 -5.89 11.45
CA TRP A 44 12.55 -4.97 10.55
C TRP A 44 13.51 -4.22 9.63
N LYS A 45 14.77 -4.12 10.02
CA LYS A 45 15.78 -3.45 9.22
C LYS A 45 16.09 -4.29 7.98
N GLN A 46 15.76 -3.74 6.83
CA GLN A 46 16.14 -4.32 5.56
C GLN A 46 17.57 -3.93 5.20
N ASP A 47 18.23 -4.81 4.42
CA ASP A 47 19.53 -4.45 3.84
C ASP A 47 19.40 -3.17 3.02
N SER A 48 20.39 -2.30 3.19
CA SER A 48 20.41 -1.01 2.51
C SER A 48 20.66 -1.19 0.99
N HIS A 49 20.78 -0.08 0.28
CA HIS A 49 21.10 -0.03 -1.14
C HIS A 49 22.44 -0.71 -1.48
N TRP A 50 22.62 -1.06 -2.73
CA TRP A 50 23.92 -1.51 -3.22
C TRP A 50 24.92 -0.33 -3.25
N PRO A 51 26.12 -0.48 -2.67
CA PRO A 51 27.07 0.63 -2.63
C PRO A 51 27.68 0.94 -4.01
N THR A 52 27.59 0.01 -4.96
CA THR A 52 28.10 0.20 -6.31
C THR A 52 27.06 -0.26 -7.33
N VAL A 53 26.69 0.66 -8.24
CA VAL A 53 25.73 0.43 -9.33
C VAL A 53 26.34 0.85 -10.66
N VAL A 54 26.14 0.07 -11.70
CA VAL A 54 26.54 0.39 -13.06
C VAL A 54 25.28 0.63 -13.90
N PHE A 55 25.22 1.80 -14.53
CA PHE A 55 24.14 2.19 -15.46
C PHE A 55 24.65 2.10 -16.89
N THR A 56 23.88 1.54 -17.80
CA THR A 56 24.31 1.38 -19.21
C THR A 56 23.17 1.69 -20.18
N THR A 57 23.55 2.20 -21.33
CA THR A 57 22.66 2.40 -22.48
C THR A 57 23.46 2.33 -23.78
N THR A 58 22.82 1.93 -24.87
CA THR A 58 23.37 2.02 -26.21
C THR A 58 22.71 3.19 -26.94
N VAL A 59 23.51 4.02 -27.58
CA VAL A 59 23.08 5.21 -28.35
C VAL A 59 23.62 5.13 -29.76
N ASN A 60 22.89 5.66 -30.72
CA ASN A 60 23.33 5.82 -32.10
C ASN A 60 23.17 7.31 -32.51
N LEU A 61 24.28 7.99 -32.69
CA LEU A 61 24.35 9.44 -32.88
C LEU A 61 24.73 9.79 -34.34
N GLU A 62 23.96 10.64 -34.97
CA GLU A 62 24.30 11.19 -36.30
C GLU A 62 25.51 12.14 -36.25
N LYS A 63 25.69 12.83 -35.12
CA LYS A 63 26.78 13.78 -34.85
C LYS A 63 27.22 13.69 -33.39
N GLU A 64 28.41 14.20 -33.12
CA GLU A 64 28.90 14.34 -31.74
C GLU A 64 27.89 15.08 -30.84
N GLU A 65 27.67 14.56 -29.64
CA GLU A 65 26.79 15.18 -28.65
C GLU A 65 27.52 15.33 -27.32
N THR A 66 27.42 16.50 -26.71
CA THR A 66 27.92 16.76 -25.35
C THR A 66 26.82 16.49 -24.35
N ILE A 67 27.11 15.64 -23.35
CA ILE A 67 26.22 15.34 -22.24
C ILE A 67 26.76 15.86 -20.93
N THR A 68 25.85 16.17 -19.99
CA THR A 68 26.17 16.47 -18.60
C THR A 68 25.72 15.33 -17.71
N ILE A 69 26.59 14.87 -16.83
CA ILE A 69 26.34 13.80 -15.86
C ILE A 69 26.39 14.37 -14.46
N VAL A 70 25.32 14.20 -13.69
CA VAL A 70 25.28 14.44 -12.25
C VAL A 70 25.04 13.10 -11.57
N ALA A 71 25.78 12.81 -10.50
CA ALA A 71 25.64 11.55 -9.77
C ALA A 71 25.50 11.76 -8.26
N GLU A 72 24.71 10.92 -7.62
CA GLU A 72 24.77 10.72 -6.17
C GLU A 72 25.84 9.68 -5.85
N GLY A 73 27.04 10.14 -5.65
CA GLY A 73 28.24 9.33 -5.41
C GLY A 73 29.40 9.72 -6.30
N ARG A 74 30.51 9.05 -6.11
CA ARG A 74 31.63 9.13 -7.04
C ARG A 74 31.30 8.28 -8.27
N PHE A 75 31.70 8.72 -9.43
CA PHE A 75 31.44 7.99 -10.65
C PHE A 75 32.62 8.00 -11.62
N ASN A 76 32.61 7.04 -12.53
CA ASN A 76 33.37 7.07 -13.76
C ASN A 76 32.47 6.67 -14.95
N ILE A 77 32.89 7.02 -16.16
CA ILE A 77 32.22 6.66 -17.40
C ILE A 77 33.16 5.90 -18.33
N ALA A 78 32.66 4.88 -18.97
CA ALA A 78 33.31 4.22 -20.09
C ALA A 78 32.45 4.34 -21.34
N ILE A 79 33.08 4.56 -22.49
CA ILE A 79 32.49 4.51 -23.81
C ILE A 79 33.11 3.29 -24.52
N ASP A 80 32.28 2.34 -24.97
CA ASP A 80 32.72 1.07 -25.61
C ASP A 80 33.78 0.34 -24.76
N GLY A 81 33.60 0.31 -23.46
CA GLY A 81 34.50 -0.31 -22.48
C GLY A 81 35.76 0.49 -22.16
N LYS A 82 36.02 1.61 -22.85
CA LYS A 82 37.19 2.47 -22.58
C LYS A 82 36.87 3.53 -21.56
N LEU A 83 37.60 3.55 -20.46
CA LEU A 83 37.45 4.56 -19.40
C LEU A 83 37.82 5.95 -19.91
N MET A 84 36.94 6.91 -19.63
CA MET A 84 37.08 8.31 -20.03
C MET A 84 37.36 9.19 -18.82
N ALA A 85 38.25 10.17 -18.99
CA ALA A 85 38.45 11.21 -17.99
C ALA A 85 37.32 12.28 -18.12
N THR A 86 36.64 12.59 -17.04
CA THR A 86 35.56 13.60 -17.03
C THR A 86 35.38 14.22 -15.64
N THR A 87 34.91 15.45 -15.66
CA THR A 87 34.41 16.18 -14.49
C THR A 87 32.87 16.25 -14.46
N GLY A 88 32.19 15.46 -15.30
CA GLY A 88 30.74 15.44 -15.42
C GLY A 88 30.22 15.98 -16.76
N VAL A 89 31.09 16.55 -17.63
CA VAL A 89 30.74 16.97 -18.99
C VAL A 89 31.64 16.26 -19.98
N ILE A 90 31.04 15.55 -20.94
CA ILE A 90 31.78 14.73 -21.92
C ILE A 90 31.11 14.78 -23.28
N ALA A 91 31.92 14.80 -24.34
CA ALA A 91 31.48 14.63 -25.72
C ALA A 91 31.44 13.16 -26.11
N ILE A 92 30.33 12.71 -26.66
CA ILE A 92 30.11 11.37 -27.20
C ILE A 92 30.23 11.48 -28.74
N PRO A 93 31.14 10.75 -29.37
CA PRO A 93 31.32 10.82 -30.81
C PRO A 93 30.05 10.41 -31.58
N SER A 94 30.01 10.73 -32.88
CA SER A 94 28.99 10.17 -33.79
C SER A 94 29.20 8.68 -33.99
N GLY A 95 28.09 7.94 -34.17
CA GLY A 95 28.11 6.47 -34.35
C GLY A 95 27.32 5.77 -33.24
N GLU A 96 27.41 4.43 -33.29
CA GLU A 96 26.81 3.58 -32.26
C GLU A 96 27.81 3.39 -31.13
N HIS A 97 27.39 3.73 -29.90
CA HIS A 97 28.23 3.64 -28.71
C HIS A 97 27.48 3.04 -27.54
N THR A 98 28.15 2.23 -26.74
CA THR A 98 27.67 1.77 -25.42
C THR A 98 28.30 2.64 -24.34
N LEU A 99 27.41 3.36 -23.62
CA LEU A 99 27.78 4.15 -22.45
C LEU A 99 27.61 3.31 -21.19
N SER A 100 28.61 3.33 -20.31
CA SER A 100 28.57 2.63 -19.03
C SER A 100 29.06 3.58 -17.92
N ILE A 101 28.16 3.92 -16.97
CA ILE A 101 28.47 4.83 -15.85
C ILE A 101 28.39 4.02 -14.56
N LYS A 102 29.54 3.85 -13.92
CA LYS A 102 29.68 3.19 -12.63
C LYS A 102 29.68 4.24 -11.53
N VAL A 103 28.78 4.06 -10.55
CA VAL A 103 28.62 4.98 -9.40
C VAL A 103 28.78 4.19 -8.11
N TRP A 104 29.50 4.77 -7.13
CA TRP A 104 29.61 4.20 -5.80
C TRP A 104 29.33 5.23 -4.71
N ASN A 105 28.47 4.85 -3.77
CA ASN A 105 28.06 5.63 -2.63
C ASN A 105 27.60 4.70 -1.50
N GLN A 106 28.11 4.91 -0.31
CA GLN A 106 27.71 4.13 0.88
C GLN A 106 26.63 4.81 1.71
N ALA A 107 26.47 6.11 1.58
CA ALA A 107 25.55 6.90 2.40
C ALA A 107 24.13 6.96 1.84
N THR A 108 24.02 7.04 0.51
CA THR A 108 22.75 7.10 -0.20
C THR A 108 22.79 6.20 -1.44
N PRO A 109 21.64 5.79 -1.98
CA PRO A 109 21.61 4.96 -3.18
C PRO A 109 22.37 5.62 -4.34
N PRO A 110 23.29 4.89 -5.02
CA PRO A 110 23.88 5.37 -6.24
C PRO A 110 22.83 5.72 -7.28
N ALA A 111 22.85 6.94 -7.78
CA ALA A 111 21.91 7.42 -8.78
C ALA A 111 22.62 8.36 -9.77
N ILE A 112 22.09 8.47 -10.99
CA ILE A 112 22.57 9.38 -12.03
C ILE A 112 21.44 10.19 -12.66
N TYR A 113 21.82 11.38 -13.11
CA TYR A 113 21.05 12.23 -13.97
C TYR A 113 21.92 12.60 -15.17
N VAL A 114 21.55 12.17 -16.36
CA VAL A 114 22.27 12.45 -17.60
C VAL A 114 21.43 13.30 -18.50
N SER A 115 21.92 14.44 -18.94
CA SER A 115 21.21 15.36 -19.81
C SER A 115 22.05 15.76 -21.02
N GLY A 116 21.52 15.52 -22.17
CA GLY A 116 21.99 15.96 -23.48
C GLY A 116 20.82 16.42 -24.34
N SER A 117 21.04 16.54 -25.63
CA SER A 117 19.98 16.87 -26.59
C SER A 117 19.15 15.64 -26.99
N THR A 118 19.78 14.49 -27.10
CA THR A 118 19.15 13.19 -27.43
C THR A 118 19.45 12.13 -26.36
N ILE A 119 20.59 12.20 -25.70
CA ILE A 119 20.99 11.28 -24.62
C ILE A 119 20.45 11.84 -23.29
N CYS A 120 19.38 11.24 -22.79
CA CYS A 120 18.79 11.56 -21.49
C CYS A 120 18.64 10.30 -20.65
N SER A 121 18.90 10.40 -19.34
CA SER A 121 18.62 9.29 -18.42
C SER A 121 17.11 9.12 -18.20
N GLY A 122 16.70 7.86 -18.10
CA GLY A 122 15.29 7.47 -17.89
C GLY A 122 15.19 5.94 -17.78
N SER A 123 13.98 5.42 -17.67
CA SER A 123 13.69 3.99 -17.49
C SER A 123 14.11 3.07 -18.68
N HIS A 124 14.55 3.66 -19.78
CA HIS A 124 15.12 2.95 -20.93
C HIS A 124 16.60 2.59 -20.75
N TRP A 125 17.26 3.11 -19.72
CA TRP A 125 18.59 2.67 -19.31
C TRP A 125 18.50 1.37 -18.54
N PHE A 126 19.57 0.60 -18.55
CA PHE A 126 19.71 -0.59 -17.73
C PHE A 126 20.65 -0.32 -16.56
N SER A 127 20.47 -1.07 -15.49
CA SER A 127 21.31 -1.01 -14.31
C SER A 127 21.66 -2.41 -13.80
N THR A 128 22.84 -2.53 -13.19
CA THR A 128 23.25 -3.71 -12.44
C THR A 128 24.04 -3.25 -11.20
N TYR A 129 24.17 -4.11 -10.22
CA TYR A 129 24.97 -3.84 -9.04
C TYR A 129 26.27 -4.66 -9.07
N GLU A 130 27.30 -4.14 -8.41
CA GLU A 130 28.49 -4.91 -8.03
C GLU A 130 28.45 -5.14 -6.54
N ASP A 131 28.40 -6.40 -6.11
CA ASP A 131 28.59 -6.80 -4.74
C ASP A 131 30.09 -6.76 -4.38
N LYS A 132 30.47 -7.16 -3.17
CA LYS A 132 31.88 -7.37 -2.83
C LYS A 132 32.48 -8.34 -3.84
N ILE A 133 33.39 -7.81 -4.65
CA ILE A 133 34.18 -8.67 -5.53
C ILE A 133 35.04 -9.54 -4.63
N TRP A 134 34.74 -10.81 -4.56
CA TRP A 134 35.61 -11.81 -3.95
C TRP A 134 36.02 -12.83 -5.02
N ILE A 135 37.17 -13.36 -4.84
CA ILE A 135 37.71 -14.38 -5.73
C ILE A 135 37.53 -15.73 -5.05
N ASP A 136 36.84 -16.66 -5.69
CA ASP A 136 36.66 -18.02 -5.20
C ASP A 136 37.99 -18.83 -5.23
N GLU A 137 37.93 -20.04 -4.76
CA GLU A 137 39.08 -20.97 -4.73
C GLU A 137 39.64 -21.30 -6.13
N ASN A 138 38.88 -21.07 -7.21
CA ASN A 138 39.27 -21.26 -8.60
C ASN A 138 39.79 -19.96 -9.25
N GLY A 139 39.87 -18.86 -8.50
CA GLY A 139 40.32 -17.58 -9.01
C GLY A 139 39.25 -16.80 -9.81
N MET A 140 37.99 -17.20 -9.73
CA MET A 140 36.90 -16.51 -10.39
C MET A 140 36.34 -15.40 -9.54
N ALA A 141 36.16 -14.23 -10.14
CA ALA A 141 35.48 -13.09 -9.49
C ALA A 141 33.96 -13.26 -9.53
N HIS A 142 33.31 -13.10 -8.39
CA HIS A 142 31.86 -13.13 -8.23
C HIS A 142 31.37 -11.77 -7.78
N GLY A 143 30.09 -11.46 -8.03
CA GLY A 143 29.43 -10.36 -7.38
C GLY A 143 28.83 -9.27 -8.28
N SER A 144 28.44 -9.59 -9.50
CA SER A 144 27.56 -8.70 -10.27
C SER A 144 26.17 -9.29 -10.45
N GLY A 145 25.18 -8.42 -10.42
CA GLY A 145 23.79 -8.79 -10.72
C GLY A 145 23.52 -8.83 -12.22
N THR A 146 22.35 -9.35 -12.58
CA THR A 146 21.80 -9.24 -13.93
C THR A 146 21.45 -7.79 -14.24
N TYR A 147 21.58 -7.39 -15.51
CA TYR A 147 21.10 -6.08 -15.96
C TYR A 147 19.58 -6.03 -16.00
N VAL A 148 19.02 -5.04 -15.33
CA VAL A 148 17.57 -4.78 -15.27
C VAL A 148 17.29 -3.33 -15.68
N PRO A 149 16.09 -3.01 -16.21
CA PRO A 149 15.73 -1.61 -16.47
C PRO A 149 15.89 -0.77 -15.21
N ALA A 150 16.52 0.41 -15.34
CA ALA A 150 16.71 1.31 -14.21
C ALA A 150 15.36 1.88 -13.74
N ALA A 151 15.20 2.03 -12.44
CA ALA A 151 14.03 2.71 -11.86
C ALA A 151 14.18 4.23 -12.02
N SER A 152 13.07 4.91 -12.26
CA SER A 152 12.99 6.37 -12.26
C SER A 152 11.60 6.80 -11.77
N TRP A 153 11.54 8.06 -11.30
CA TRP A 153 10.29 8.71 -10.93
C TRP A 153 10.43 10.22 -11.21
N ASN A 154 9.51 11.04 -10.77
CA ASN A 154 9.43 12.51 -11.00
C ASN A 154 10.62 13.36 -10.51
N PHE A 155 11.82 12.79 -10.46
CA PHE A 155 13.05 13.53 -10.17
C PHE A 155 13.68 14.03 -11.48
N ASP A 156 13.10 15.10 -12.04
CA ASP A 156 13.43 15.64 -13.35
C ASP A 156 14.37 16.85 -13.31
N ARG A 157 14.99 17.13 -12.16
CA ARG A 157 15.90 18.22 -11.92
C ARG A 157 17.26 17.75 -11.40
N PRO A 158 18.37 18.22 -11.96
CA PRO A 158 19.71 17.75 -11.60
C PRO A 158 20.11 18.09 -10.15
N ASP A 159 19.53 19.16 -9.58
CA ASP A 159 19.80 19.64 -8.21
C ASP A 159 18.98 18.96 -7.13
N THR A 160 18.01 18.11 -7.51
CA THR A 160 17.11 17.41 -6.58
C THR A 160 17.17 15.89 -6.77
N PRO A 161 18.26 15.25 -6.29
CA PRO A 161 18.40 13.81 -6.38
C PRO A 161 17.42 13.07 -5.46
N PRO A 162 17.18 11.75 -5.69
CA PRO A 162 16.26 10.93 -4.91
C PRO A 162 16.48 11.00 -3.39
N SER A 163 17.72 11.06 -2.94
CA SER A 163 18.04 11.15 -1.49
C SER A 163 17.52 12.42 -0.81
N ARG A 164 17.21 13.44 -1.60
CA ARG A 164 16.62 14.69 -1.09
C ARG A 164 15.09 14.68 -1.09
N TYR A 165 14.48 13.55 -1.40
CA TYR A 165 13.03 13.43 -1.34
C TYR A 165 12.49 13.81 0.04
N ARG A 166 11.48 14.66 0.05
CA ARG A 166 10.75 15.11 1.24
C ARG A 166 9.29 15.30 0.87
N LEU A 167 8.43 14.99 1.81
CA LEU A 167 7.03 15.37 1.73
C LEU A 167 6.90 16.90 1.85
N GLN A 168 5.77 17.42 1.37
CA GLN A 168 5.47 18.84 1.48
C GLN A 168 4.92 19.17 2.85
N CYS A 169 5.11 20.41 3.28
CA CYS A 169 4.54 20.92 4.51
C CYS A 169 3.70 22.18 4.26
N LYS A 170 2.62 22.32 5.01
CA LYS A 170 1.83 23.56 5.10
C LYS A 170 1.61 23.96 6.55
N LYS A 171 1.61 25.27 6.84
CA LYS A 171 1.37 25.75 8.19
C LYS A 171 -0.07 25.51 8.60
N GLN A 172 -0.26 24.97 9.80
CA GLN A 172 -1.56 24.79 10.45
C GLN A 172 -1.50 25.38 11.85
N LYS A 173 -2.53 26.17 12.20
CA LYS A 173 -2.72 26.68 13.56
C LYS A 173 -3.62 25.73 14.34
N PRO A 174 -3.47 25.66 15.68
CA PRO A 174 -4.45 24.98 16.49
C PRO A 174 -5.85 25.64 16.34
N ALA A 175 -6.88 24.80 16.35
CA ALA A 175 -8.28 25.23 16.31
C ALA A 175 -8.72 25.84 17.65
N ASN A 176 -8.15 25.35 18.76
CA ASN A 176 -8.45 25.83 20.10
C ASN A 176 -7.19 25.82 20.99
N LYS A 177 -7.22 26.69 22.01
CA LYS A 177 -6.20 26.83 23.05
C LYS A 177 -6.85 26.94 24.41
N GLU A 178 -6.42 26.12 25.37
CA GLU A 178 -6.94 26.06 26.73
C GLU A 178 -5.79 26.18 27.74
N GLN A 179 -5.90 27.10 28.68
CA GLN A 179 -4.95 27.19 29.79
C GLN A 179 -5.29 26.13 30.85
N ILE A 180 -4.40 25.15 31.05
CA ILE A 180 -4.61 24.07 32.02
C ILE A 180 -4.10 24.45 33.41
N THR A 181 -2.89 25.01 33.48
CA THR A 181 -2.28 25.56 34.70
C THR A 181 -1.59 26.88 34.37
N THR A 182 -1.05 27.59 35.37
CA THR A 182 -0.23 28.79 35.12
C THR A 182 0.94 28.58 34.19
N ASN A 183 1.44 27.35 34.14
CA ASN A 183 2.63 27.00 33.35
C ASN A 183 2.35 26.07 32.16
N SER A 184 1.13 25.57 31.98
CA SER A 184 0.80 24.63 30.93
C SER A 184 -0.44 25.05 30.14
N CYS A 185 -0.38 24.82 28.81
CA CYS A 185 -1.42 25.14 27.87
C CYS A 185 -1.65 23.95 26.93
N MET A 186 -2.93 23.59 26.75
CA MET A 186 -3.38 22.60 25.77
C MET A 186 -3.70 23.26 24.44
N TYR A 187 -3.25 22.66 23.36
CA TYR A 187 -3.57 23.06 21.99
C TYR A 187 -4.31 21.91 21.30
N ASP A 188 -5.52 22.16 20.80
CA ASP A 188 -6.31 21.22 20.00
C ASP A 188 -6.24 21.65 18.52
N PHE A 189 -5.78 20.76 17.65
CA PHE A 189 -5.71 21.01 16.21
C PHE A 189 -7.01 20.68 15.46
N GLY A 190 -8.05 20.25 16.19
CA GLY A 190 -9.41 20.02 15.68
C GLY A 190 -9.62 18.61 15.11
N SER A 191 -8.59 18.01 14.55
CA SER A 191 -8.59 16.63 14.06
C SER A 191 -7.20 16.01 14.24
N GLU A 192 -7.14 14.68 14.12
CA GLU A 192 -5.88 13.97 14.07
C GLU A 192 -5.01 14.52 12.96
N THR A 193 -3.71 14.62 13.19
CA THR A 193 -2.78 15.28 12.27
C THR A 193 -1.39 14.67 12.36
N PHE A 194 -0.52 14.99 11.39
CA PHE A 194 0.87 14.53 11.36
C PHE A 194 1.79 15.64 10.85
N GLY A 195 2.84 15.95 11.61
CA GLY A 195 3.78 16.98 11.20
C GLY A 195 4.75 17.40 12.30
N TYR A 196 5.40 18.52 12.07
CA TYR A 196 6.42 19.08 12.96
C TYR A 196 5.81 20.21 13.78
N LEU A 197 5.74 20.04 15.11
CA LEU A 197 5.35 21.13 16.00
C LEU A 197 6.40 22.24 15.97
N ARG A 198 5.97 23.48 15.90
CA ARG A 198 6.82 24.67 15.95
C ARG A 198 6.38 25.59 17.08
N ILE A 199 7.31 25.93 17.95
CA ILE A 199 7.09 26.89 19.06
C ILE A 199 7.89 28.15 18.76
N HIS A 200 7.21 29.19 18.34
CA HIS A 200 7.84 30.44 17.95
C HIS A 200 8.19 31.29 19.18
N GLY A 201 9.31 31.99 19.11
CA GLY A 201 9.77 32.91 20.16
C GLY A 201 10.15 32.20 21.47
N LEU A 202 10.46 30.91 21.44
CA LEU A 202 10.84 30.15 22.62
C LEU A 202 12.12 30.73 23.25
N LYS A 203 12.01 31.06 24.54
CA LYS A 203 13.14 31.40 25.42
C LYS A 203 13.05 30.51 26.65
N GLY A 204 14.07 29.68 26.85
CA GLY A 204 14.11 28.68 27.93
C GLY A 204 13.73 27.29 27.42
N THR A 205 13.03 26.52 28.24
CA THR A 205 12.73 25.11 28.00
C THR A 205 11.26 24.80 28.20
N VAL A 206 10.67 24.00 27.31
CA VAL A 206 9.32 23.45 27.44
C VAL A 206 9.34 21.94 27.43
N ARG A 207 8.40 21.31 28.13
CA ARG A 207 8.04 19.91 27.99
C ARG A 207 6.76 19.82 27.17
N ILE A 208 6.72 18.89 26.25
CA ILE A 208 5.65 18.74 25.29
C ILE A 208 5.12 17.31 25.38
N TYR A 209 3.82 17.17 25.59
CA TYR A 209 3.15 15.88 25.65
C TYR A 209 2.11 15.84 24.54
N TYR A 210 2.17 14.82 23.70
CA TYR A 210 1.30 14.67 22.54
C TYR A 210 0.22 13.63 22.82
N GLY A 211 -0.93 13.78 22.20
CA GLY A 211 -1.99 12.79 22.27
C GLY A 211 -2.89 12.82 21.03
N GLU A 212 -3.31 11.64 20.58
CA GLU A 212 -4.41 11.51 19.65
C GLU A 212 -5.74 11.82 20.36
N SER A 213 -5.79 11.63 21.67
CA SER A 213 -6.89 12.06 22.55
C SER A 213 -6.42 13.12 23.56
N ARG A 214 -7.40 13.83 24.14
CA ARG A 214 -7.14 14.82 25.18
C ARG A 214 -6.59 14.16 26.45
N GLU A 215 -7.12 13.00 26.79
CA GLU A 215 -6.73 12.19 27.94
C GLU A 215 -5.25 11.79 27.84
N GLU A 216 -4.82 11.33 26.67
CA GLU A 216 -3.44 10.98 26.42
C GLU A 216 -2.49 12.17 26.61
N ALA A 217 -2.82 13.33 26.03
CA ALA A 217 -1.96 14.52 26.16
C ALA A 217 -1.87 15.05 27.60
N LEU A 218 -2.88 14.81 28.44
CA LEU A 218 -2.89 15.19 29.85
C LEU A 218 -2.15 14.20 30.75
N ASP A 219 -2.07 12.94 30.34
CA ASP A 219 -1.38 11.89 31.10
C ASP A 219 0.13 11.90 30.81
N LYS A 220 0.84 12.75 31.52
CA LYS A 220 2.28 12.97 31.37
C LYS A 220 3.12 11.69 31.64
N GLU A 221 2.56 10.74 32.37
CA GLU A 221 3.24 9.50 32.74
C GLU A 221 3.12 8.45 31.64
N HIS A 222 1.96 8.34 30.96
CA HIS A 222 1.66 7.24 30.05
C HIS A 222 1.44 7.66 28.59
N CYS A 223 1.45 8.98 28.25
CA CYS A 223 1.33 9.40 26.85
C CYS A 223 2.41 8.73 26.01
N GLU A 224 2.06 8.29 24.79
CA GLU A 224 2.97 7.54 23.92
C GLU A 224 4.16 8.39 23.42
N THR A 225 3.95 9.68 23.22
CA THR A 225 5.01 10.57 22.72
C THR A 225 5.17 11.83 23.54
N LEU A 226 6.41 12.22 23.77
CA LEU A 226 6.77 13.46 24.48
C LEU A 226 8.12 13.99 23.96
N ASP A 227 8.35 15.28 24.17
CA ASP A 227 9.61 15.95 23.88
C ASP A 227 9.99 16.93 24.97
N VAL A 228 11.27 17.28 25.01
CA VAL A 228 11.81 18.44 25.69
C VAL A 228 12.46 19.33 24.64
N LEU A 229 11.96 20.56 24.51
CA LEU A 229 12.49 21.53 23.55
C LEU A 229 13.13 22.71 24.25
N CYS A 230 14.42 22.94 23.96
CA CYS A 230 15.15 24.11 24.38
C CYS A 230 15.20 25.17 23.26
N GLU A 231 15.51 26.43 23.62
CA GLU A 231 15.72 27.50 22.66
C GLU A 231 16.65 27.11 21.53
N GLY A 232 16.23 27.33 20.27
CA GLY A 232 16.99 26.98 19.06
C GLY A 232 16.97 25.50 18.68
N GLY A 233 16.28 24.63 19.43
CA GLY A 233 16.10 23.22 19.10
C GLY A 233 15.02 23.00 18.02
N GLU A 234 15.04 21.82 17.45
CA GLU A 234 14.04 21.33 16.48
C GLU A 234 13.40 20.05 16.97
N LEU A 235 12.18 19.79 16.52
CA LEU A 235 11.37 18.60 16.84
C LEU A 235 11.21 17.72 15.62
N ASP A 236 11.16 16.41 15.83
CA ASP A 236 10.78 15.45 14.81
C ASP A 236 9.26 15.44 14.59
N SER A 237 8.84 14.94 13.40
CA SER A 237 7.42 14.80 13.06
C SER A 237 6.71 13.80 13.99
N LYS A 238 5.50 14.15 14.40
CA LYS A 238 4.64 13.34 15.27
C LYS A 238 3.19 13.37 14.80
N ALA A 239 2.47 12.33 15.19
CA ALA A 239 1.02 12.27 15.08
C ALA A 239 0.39 12.77 16.38
N PHE A 240 -0.61 13.63 16.24
CA PHE A 240 -1.34 14.17 17.37
C PHE A 240 -2.56 14.97 16.92
N ARG A 241 -3.56 15.03 17.76
CA ARG A 241 -4.59 16.04 17.73
C ARG A 241 -4.37 17.07 18.84
N TYR A 242 -3.97 16.61 20.02
CA TYR A 242 -3.78 17.43 21.21
C TYR A 242 -2.30 17.52 21.58
N VAL A 243 -1.89 18.72 22.02
CA VAL A 243 -0.53 18.97 22.50
C VAL A 243 -0.59 19.77 23.80
N LEU A 244 -0.08 19.20 24.89
CA LEU A 244 0.14 19.93 26.14
C LEU A 244 1.57 20.48 26.16
N VAL A 245 1.71 21.81 26.21
CA VAL A 245 3.00 22.50 26.34
C VAL A 245 3.13 23.01 27.77
N GLU A 246 4.14 22.53 28.49
CA GLU A 246 4.46 22.92 29.86
C GLU A 246 5.77 23.70 29.91
N LYS A 247 5.73 24.92 30.45
CA LYS A 247 6.90 25.79 30.60
C LYS A 247 7.71 25.42 31.84
N GLU A 248 9.00 25.29 31.72
CA GLU A 248 9.91 25.28 32.86
C GLU A 248 10.12 26.74 33.38
N GLY A 249 10.65 26.90 34.60
CA GLY A 249 10.73 28.20 35.26
C GLY A 249 11.42 29.27 34.41
N GLY A 250 10.76 30.43 34.27
CA GLY A 250 11.26 31.57 33.49
C GLY A 250 11.09 31.46 31.97
N THR A 251 10.48 30.38 31.48
CA THR A 251 10.28 30.14 30.04
C THR A 251 9.11 30.97 29.48
N SER A 252 9.33 31.52 28.28
CA SER A 252 8.31 32.19 27.49
C SER A 252 8.32 31.71 26.04
N TYR A 253 7.20 31.83 25.34
CA TYR A 253 7.08 31.66 23.89
C TYR A 253 5.90 32.46 23.36
N ASP A 254 5.89 32.74 22.06
CA ASP A 254 4.90 33.61 21.42
C ASP A 254 3.70 32.80 20.91
N ASP A 255 3.94 31.75 20.13
CA ASP A 255 2.90 30.98 19.43
C ASP A 255 3.31 29.52 19.21
N VAL A 256 2.29 28.66 19.06
CA VAL A 256 2.43 27.26 18.74
C VAL A 256 1.69 26.99 17.42
N VAL A 257 2.39 26.50 16.44
CA VAL A 257 1.84 26.11 15.13
C VAL A 257 2.40 24.74 14.73
N MET A 258 1.94 24.18 13.65
CA MET A 258 2.46 22.96 13.07
C MET A 258 2.80 23.16 11.61
N ASP A 259 3.90 22.59 11.16
CA ASP A 259 4.17 22.31 9.77
C ASP A 259 3.56 20.93 9.45
N TYR A 260 2.29 20.93 9.00
CA TYR A 260 1.56 19.74 8.60
C TYR A 260 2.21 19.12 7.36
N GLU A 261 2.63 17.87 7.49
CA GLU A 261 3.34 17.16 6.41
C GLU A 261 2.35 16.30 5.60
N PHE A 262 2.40 16.35 4.29
CA PHE A 262 1.47 15.63 3.41
C PHE A 262 2.14 15.19 2.10
N SER A 263 1.62 14.10 1.53
CA SER A 263 1.95 13.68 0.17
C SER A 263 1.15 14.53 -0.81
N PRO A 264 1.81 15.30 -1.71
CA PRO A 264 1.11 16.13 -2.67
C PRO A 264 0.31 15.28 -3.65
N PHE A 265 -0.94 15.68 -3.88
CA PHE A 265 -1.84 15.01 -4.79
C PHE A 265 -2.74 16.02 -5.51
N ASP A 266 -3.03 15.77 -6.80
CA ASP A 266 -3.97 16.58 -7.57
C ASP A 266 -5.41 16.22 -7.18
N GLN A 267 -6.04 17.02 -6.35
CA GLN A 267 -7.40 16.81 -5.85
C GLN A 267 -8.44 16.71 -6.97
N SER A 268 -8.19 17.28 -8.15
CA SER A 268 -9.12 17.17 -9.29
C SER A 268 -9.24 15.73 -9.80
N ARG A 269 -8.25 14.90 -9.50
CA ARG A 269 -8.22 13.47 -9.85
C ARG A 269 -8.79 12.56 -8.77
N SER A 270 -9.11 13.08 -7.59
CA SER A 270 -9.66 12.28 -6.48
C SER A 270 -11.01 11.68 -6.85
N GLY A 271 -11.23 10.45 -6.35
CA GLY A 271 -12.56 9.87 -6.23
C GLY A 271 -13.44 10.64 -5.26
N SER A 272 -14.74 10.46 -5.37
CA SER A 272 -15.71 11.07 -4.48
C SER A 272 -16.93 10.17 -4.27
N PHE A 273 -17.62 10.39 -3.18
CA PHE A 273 -18.91 9.77 -2.90
C PHE A 273 -19.80 10.72 -2.10
N HIS A 274 -21.07 10.76 -2.47
CA HIS A 274 -22.10 11.47 -1.74
C HIS A 274 -23.45 10.77 -1.90
N CYS A 275 -24.29 10.78 -0.86
CA CYS A 275 -25.58 10.08 -0.88
C CYS A 275 -26.60 10.74 0.04
N SER A 276 -27.81 10.18 0.08
CA SER A 276 -28.91 10.65 0.92
C SER A 276 -28.75 10.40 2.44
N ASP A 277 -27.65 9.80 2.87
CA ASP A 277 -27.38 9.47 4.29
C ASP A 277 -26.16 10.26 4.79
N ASP A 278 -26.37 11.25 5.65
CA ASP A 278 -25.33 12.13 6.15
C ASP A 278 -24.25 11.42 6.98
N GLU A 279 -24.64 10.36 7.73
CA GLU A 279 -23.66 9.57 8.50
C GLU A 279 -22.71 8.81 7.55
N LEU A 280 -23.24 8.26 6.47
CA LEU A 280 -22.43 7.57 5.47
C LEU A 280 -21.52 8.54 4.70
N ASN A 281 -22.00 9.77 4.39
CA ASN A 281 -21.18 10.84 3.83
C ASN A 281 -20.01 11.16 4.76
N ARG A 282 -20.29 11.29 6.06
CA ARG A 282 -19.26 11.56 7.06
C ARG A 282 -18.27 10.40 7.20
N ILE A 283 -18.71 9.14 7.13
CA ILE A 283 -17.85 7.97 7.13
C ILE A 283 -16.89 8.02 5.93
N TRP A 284 -17.38 8.35 4.74
CA TRP A 284 -16.54 8.48 3.55
C TRP A 284 -15.46 9.56 3.72
N GLU A 285 -15.84 10.76 4.18
CA GLU A 285 -14.92 11.88 4.41
C GLU A 285 -13.80 11.51 5.40
N VAL A 286 -14.17 10.88 6.52
CA VAL A 286 -13.20 10.48 7.55
C VAL A 286 -12.31 9.34 7.07
N ALA A 287 -12.85 8.40 6.28
CA ALA A 287 -12.06 7.35 5.64
C ALA A 287 -11.05 7.93 4.64
N ALA A 288 -11.47 8.89 3.81
CA ALA A 288 -10.59 9.59 2.88
C ALA A 288 -9.47 10.34 3.62
N TYR A 289 -9.81 11.04 4.69
CA TYR A 289 -8.84 11.74 5.52
C TYR A 289 -7.87 10.78 6.22
N THR A 290 -8.35 9.63 6.70
CA THR A 290 -7.50 8.59 7.32
C THR A 290 -6.49 8.06 6.32
N LEU A 291 -6.92 7.71 5.10
CA LEU A 291 -6.02 7.23 4.05
C LEU A 291 -5.02 8.32 3.62
N ASP A 292 -5.46 9.59 3.57
CA ASP A 292 -4.60 10.72 3.26
C ASP A 292 -3.47 10.89 4.28
N LEU A 293 -3.76 10.78 5.57
CA LEU A 293 -2.77 10.88 6.63
C LEU A 293 -1.78 9.70 6.62
N THR A 294 -2.23 8.51 6.30
CA THR A 294 -1.40 7.29 6.24
C THR A 294 -0.69 7.09 4.91
N THR A 295 -1.03 7.87 3.86
CA THR A 295 -0.29 7.91 2.60
C THR A 295 0.87 8.90 2.72
N ARG A 296 2.05 8.38 2.96
CA ARG A 296 3.28 9.13 3.20
C ARG A 296 4.28 8.91 2.03
N GLU A 297 5.55 8.74 2.35
CA GLU A 297 6.54 8.22 1.39
C GLU A 297 6.12 6.84 0.85
N PHE A 298 5.41 6.10 1.69
CA PHE A 298 4.79 4.80 1.44
C PHE A 298 3.36 4.81 2.00
N PHE A 299 2.61 3.76 1.73
CA PHE A 299 1.42 3.46 2.52
C PHE A 299 1.86 2.87 3.85
N CYS A 300 1.67 3.60 4.94
CA CYS A 300 2.01 3.11 6.27
C CYS A 300 0.75 2.64 7.01
N ASP A 301 0.96 1.80 8.02
CA ASP A 301 -0.08 1.24 8.88
C ASP A 301 -0.81 2.32 9.68
N GLY A 302 -0.09 3.03 10.53
CA GLY A 302 -0.57 4.12 11.37
C GLY A 302 0.44 5.25 11.49
N ILE A 303 0.03 6.37 12.05
CA ILE A 303 0.90 7.56 12.14
C ILE A 303 1.45 7.84 13.54
N LYS A 304 0.83 7.30 14.60
CA LYS A 304 1.31 7.48 15.97
C LYS A 304 2.51 6.60 16.28
N ARG A 305 2.38 5.30 16.09
CA ARG A 305 3.42 4.30 16.34
C ARG A 305 3.48 3.31 15.20
N ASP A 306 4.49 2.42 15.22
CA ASP A 306 5.00 1.66 14.13
C ASP A 306 5.44 2.56 12.98
N ARG A 307 4.56 3.30 12.33
CA ARG A 307 4.88 4.14 11.16
C ARG A 307 5.72 3.36 10.16
N TRP A 308 5.24 2.17 9.84
CA TRP A 308 5.96 1.19 9.04
C TRP A 308 5.11 0.74 7.85
N THR A 309 5.75 0.06 6.93
CA THR A 309 5.05 -0.59 5.81
C THR A 309 4.82 -2.05 6.16
N TRP A 310 3.58 -2.41 6.44
CA TRP A 310 3.14 -3.77 6.66
C TRP A 310 2.37 -4.26 5.44
N SER A 311 2.70 -5.47 4.91
CA SER A 311 2.14 -5.94 3.64
C SER A 311 0.63 -6.18 3.71
N GLY A 312 0.11 -6.65 4.85
CA GLY A 312 -1.32 -6.84 5.06
C GLY A 312 -2.10 -5.53 5.08
N ASP A 313 -1.52 -4.46 5.65
CA ASP A 313 -2.07 -3.10 5.64
C ASP A 313 -1.98 -2.47 4.26
N ALA A 314 -0.84 -2.67 3.61
CA ALA A 314 -0.53 -2.05 2.34
C ALA A 314 -1.46 -2.54 1.22
N ILE A 315 -1.79 -3.84 1.14
CA ILE A 315 -2.71 -4.35 0.12
C ILE A 315 -4.09 -3.69 0.23
N GLN A 316 -4.62 -3.51 1.44
CA GLN A 316 -5.88 -2.79 1.63
C GLN A 316 -5.76 -1.32 1.24
N SER A 317 -4.66 -0.68 1.62
CA SER A 317 -4.38 0.71 1.24
C SER A 317 -4.31 0.88 -0.28
N TYR A 318 -3.73 -0.08 -1.02
CA TYR A 318 -3.72 -0.04 -2.49
C TYR A 318 -5.14 -0.13 -3.06
N LEU A 319 -5.97 -1.05 -2.55
CA LEU A 319 -7.34 -1.20 -3.00
C LEU A 319 -8.17 0.06 -2.74
N MET A 320 -8.04 0.66 -1.56
CA MET A 320 -8.68 1.94 -1.22
C MET A 320 -8.16 3.10 -2.09
N ASN A 321 -6.85 3.15 -2.34
CA ASN A 321 -6.21 4.15 -3.18
C ASN A 321 -6.74 4.13 -4.61
N TYR A 322 -7.07 2.96 -5.18
CA TYR A 322 -7.65 2.88 -6.52
C TYR A 322 -9.04 3.52 -6.62
N TYR A 323 -9.73 3.74 -5.49
CA TYR A 323 -11.04 4.42 -5.45
C TYR A 323 -10.97 5.85 -4.93
N LEU A 324 -9.82 6.31 -4.41
CA LEU A 324 -9.65 7.67 -3.92
C LEU A 324 -8.63 8.48 -4.73
N ARG A 325 -7.36 8.07 -4.76
CA ARG A 325 -6.26 8.86 -5.34
C ARG A 325 -5.70 8.30 -6.64
N PHE A 326 -5.73 7.01 -6.81
CA PHE A 326 -5.07 6.29 -7.89
C PHE A 326 -3.56 6.61 -8.02
N ASP A 327 -2.87 6.75 -6.87
CA ASP A 327 -1.42 6.99 -6.83
C ASP A 327 -0.67 5.68 -7.06
N THR A 328 -0.34 5.40 -8.32
CA THR A 328 0.36 4.19 -8.75
C THR A 328 1.83 4.19 -8.35
N GLU A 329 2.45 5.36 -8.19
CA GLU A 329 3.85 5.46 -7.82
C GLU A 329 4.08 5.13 -6.34
N CYS A 330 3.18 5.56 -5.46
CA CYS A 330 3.23 5.17 -4.05
C CYS A 330 3.03 3.65 -3.90
N VAL A 331 2.13 3.03 -4.69
CA VAL A 331 1.94 1.57 -4.71
C VAL A 331 3.24 0.86 -5.12
N LYS A 332 3.85 1.23 -6.25
CA LYS A 332 5.11 0.62 -6.72
C LYS A 332 6.23 0.77 -5.69
N ARG A 333 6.41 1.96 -5.11
CA ARG A 333 7.42 2.18 -4.07
C ARG A 333 7.21 1.26 -2.87
N THR A 334 5.97 1.15 -2.40
CA THR A 334 5.65 0.31 -1.24
C THR A 334 5.88 -1.17 -1.53
N ILE A 335 5.48 -1.68 -2.71
CA ILE A 335 5.73 -3.08 -3.12
C ILE A 335 7.23 -3.38 -3.18
N ARG A 336 8.04 -2.47 -3.77
CA ARG A 336 9.50 -2.63 -3.85
C ARG A 336 10.15 -2.64 -2.47
N GLN A 337 9.76 -1.70 -1.63
CA GLN A 337 10.30 -1.57 -0.27
C GLN A 337 10.00 -2.83 0.57
N LEU A 338 8.77 -3.33 0.55
CA LEU A 338 8.36 -4.52 1.30
C LEU A 338 9.15 -5.78 0.92
N ARG A 339 9.53 -5.91 -0.35
CA ARG A 339 10.25 -7.09 -0.83
C ARG A 339 11.74 -7.08 -0.42
N GLY A 340 12.36 -5.91 -0.37
CA GLY A 340 13.78 -5.79 -0.06
C GLY A 340 14.70 -6.43 -1.11
N LYS A 341 15.87 -6.85 -0.67
CA LYS A 341 16.92 -7.48 -1.49
C LYS A 341 16.89 -9.01 -1.42
N ASP A 342 17.58 -9.64 -2.38
CA ASP A 342 17.93 -11.06 -2.35
C ASP A 342 19.31 -11.26 -1.67
N PRO A 343 19.59 -12.43 -1.09
CA PRO A 343 18.70 -13.59 -0.99
C PRO A 343 17.57 -13.39 0.02
N VAL A 344 16.42 -14.08 -0.20
CA VAL A 344 15.31 -14.07 0.75
C VAL A 344 15.70 -14.89 1.98
N THR A 345 15.62 -14.29 3.15
CA THR A 345 15.99 -14.92 4.43
C THR A 345 14.82 -15.04 5.41
N ALA A 346 13.72 -14.34 5.15
CA ALA A 346 12.53 -14.34 5.98
C ALA A 346 11.28 -14.06 5.13
N HIS A 347 10.10 -14.35 5.66
CA HIS A 347 8.84 -13.86 5.11
C HIS A 347 8.80 -12.33 5.09
N VAL A 348 7.97 -11.74 4.22
CA VAL A 348 7.74 -10.30 4.18
C VAL A 348 7.25 -9.86 5.57
N ASN A 349 7.90 -8.86 6.15
CA ASN A 349 7.69 -8.41 7.53
C ASN A 349 7.84 -9.52 8.60
N THR A 350 8.51 -10.62 8.31
CA THR A 350 8.60 -11.84 9.14
C THR A 350 7.25 -12.56 9.39
N ILE A 351 6.21 -12.19 8.63
CA ILE A 351 4.84 -12.69 8.77
C ILE A 351 4.47 -13.51 7.54
N MET A 352 4.03 -14.75 7.73
CA MET A 352 3.77 -15.69 6.64
C MET A 352 2.61 -15.23 5.75
N ASP A 353 1.47 -14.90 6.31
CA ASP A 353 0.30 -14.36 5.59
C ASP A 353 0.64 -13.06 4.82
N TYR A 354 1.48 -12.19 5.35
CA TYR A 354 1.89 -10.96 4.70
C TYR A 354 2.72 -11.18 3.42
N THR A 355 3.45 -12.30 3.37
CA THR A 355 4.13 -12.75 2.14
C THR A 355 3.13 -13.04 1.02
N PHE A 356 2.03 -13.71 1.32
CA PHE A 356 1.01 -14.05 0.32
C PHE A 356 0.25 -12.82 -0.17
N TYR A 357 -0.05 -11.87 0.72
CA TYR A 357 -0.63 -10.58 0.34
C TYR A 357 0.29 -9.77 -0.58
N TRP A 358 1.60 -9.85 -0.38
CA TRP A 358 2.55 -9.18 -1.27
C TRP A 358 2.43 -9.69 -2.72
N PHE A 359 2.32 -11.01 -2.93
CA PHE A 359 2.07 -11.56 -4.28
C PHE A 359 0.77 -11.04 -4.87
N LYS A 360 -0.32 -11.09 -4.10
CA LYS A 360 -1.64 -10.63 -4.54
C LYS A 360 -1.61 -9.14 -4.92
N SER A 361 -0.87 -8.32 -4.18
CA SER A 361 -0.72 -6.88 -4.46
C SER A 361 -0.21 -6.59 -5.87
N ILE A 362 0.69 -7.42 -6.41
CA ILE A 362 1.23 -7.26 -7.77
C ILE A 362 0.16 -7.59 -8.82
N SER A 363 -0.64 -8.63 -8.57
CA SER A 363 -1.78 -8.96 -9.44
C SER A 363 -2.83 -7.86 -9.44
N ASP A 364 -3.17 -7.32 -8.26
CA ASP A 364 -4.13 -6.21 -8.14
C ASP A 364 -3.61 -4.96 -8.84
N TYR A 365 -2.34 -4.62 -8.64
CA TYR A 365 -1.73 -3.50 -9.33
C TYR A 365 -1.89 -3.62 -10.86
N TYR A 366 -1.62 -4.81 -11.41
CA TYR A 366 -1.82 -5.06 -12.85
C TYR A 366 -3.29 -4.96 -13.26
N GLU A 367 -4.21 -5.53 -12.47
CA GLU A 367 -5.65 -5.46 -12.75
C GLU A 367 -6.12 -4.00 -12.89
N TYR A 368 -5.72 -3.13 -11.97
CA TYR A 368 -6.13 -1.73 -11.98
C TYR A 368 -5.37 -0.86 -12.98
N THR A 369 -4.11 -1.17 -13.33
CA THR A 369 -3.25 -0.28 -14.12
C THR A 369 -2.92 -0.77 -15.52
N GLY A 370 -2.93 -2.09 -15.76
CA GLY A 370 -2.45 -2.70 -17.00
C GLY A 370 -0.92 -2.67 -17.19
N ASP A 371 -0.15 -2.30 -16.15
CA ASP A 371 1.31 -2.11 -16.23
C ASP A 371 2.09 -3.45 -16.21
N VAL A 372 2.23 -4.06 -17.38
CA VAL A 372 3.06 -5.28 -17.57
C VAL A 372 4.54 -5.01 -17.30
N ALA A 373 5.02 -3.78 -17.50
CA ALA A 373 6.44 -3.46 -17.29
C ALA A 373 6.82 -3.61 -15.81
N PHE A 374 5.95 -3.23 -14.89
CA PHE A 374 6.17 -3.42 -13.47
C PHE A 374 6.15 -4.91 -13.07
N ILE A 375 5.26 -5.72 -13.66
CA ILE A 375 5.31 -7.20 -13.44
C ILE A 375 6.65 -7.75 -13.88
N ARG A 376 7.13 -7.34 -15.05
CA ARG A 376 8.44 -7.79 -15.58
C ARG A 376 9.59 -7.40 -14.64
N GLU A 377 9.57 -6.20 -14.10
CA GLU A 377 10.53 -5.72 -13.10
C GLU A 377 10.52 -6.60 -11.85
N MET A 378 9.33 -6.92 -11.34
CA MET A 378 9.17 -7.64 -10.08
C MET A 378 9.33 -9.16 -10.22
N TRP A 379 9.27 -9.71 -11.43
CA TRP A 379 9.25 -11.15 -11.67
C TRP A 379 10.41 -11.92 -11.03
N PRO A 380 11.70 -11.53 -11.16
CA PRO A 380 12.79 -12.22 -10.49
C PRO A 380 12.63 -12.26 -8.97
N LYS A 381 12.10 -11.19 -8.38
CA LYS A 381 11.83 -11.08 -6.94
C LYS A 381 10.64 -11.91 -6.50
N MET A 382 9.65 -12.08 -7.38
CA MET A 382 8.53 -12.99 -7.15
C MET A 382 9.00 -14.44 -7.16
N VAL A 383 9.83 -14.83 -8.14
CA VAL A 383 10.36 -16.19 -8.23
C VAL A 383 11.17 -16.56 -7.01
N SER A 384 12.16 -15.74 -6.62
CA SER A 384 13.01 -16.04 -5.46
C SER A 384 12.25 -16.08 -4.13
N LEU A 385 11.20 -15.24 -3.97
CA LEU A 385 10.34 -15.31 -2.79
C LEU A 385 9.46 -16.57 -2.79
N MET A 386 8.91 -16.96 -3.95
CA MET A 386 8.11 -18.17 -4.04
C MET A 386 8.97 -19.43 -3.81
N GLU A 387 10.21 -19.46 -4.26
CA GLU A 387 11.16 -20.53 -3.94
C GLU A 387 11.38 -20.65 -2.44
N TYR A 388 11.59 -19.52 -1.76
CA TYR A 388 11.70 -19.49 -0.30
C TYR A 388 10.45 -20.06 0.39
N VAL A 389 9.25 -19.67 -0.06
CA VAL A 389 7.98 -20.17 0.47
C VAL A 389 7.85 -21.67 0.26
N LEU A 390 8.07 -22.16 -0.96
CA LEU A 390 7.90 -23.58 -1.31
C LEU A 390 8.92 -24.47 -0.59
N ALA A 391 10.14 -24.00 -0.36
CA ALA A 391 11.15 -24.71 0.42
C ALA A 391 10.78 -24.88 1.91
N ARG A 392 9.75 -24.16 2.38
CA ARG A 392 9.28 -24.16 3.78
C ARG A 392 7.93 -24.88 3.96
N THR A 393 7.33 -25.40 2.90
CA THR A 393 6.14 -26.26 3.03
C THR A 393 6.50 -27.59 3.72
N ASN A 394 5.51 -28.18 4.39
CA ASN A 394 5.68 -29.49 5.01
C ASN A 394 5.62 -30.64 3.97
N ALA A 395 5.71 -31.91 4.45
CA ALA A 395 5.71 -33.08 3.57
C ALA A 395 4.40 -33.25 2.79
N ASP A 396 3.31 -32.67 3.24
CA ASP A 396 2.01 -32.63 2.56
C ASP A 396 1.87 -31.46 1.55
N GLY A 397 2.90 -30.63 1.41
CA GLY A 397 2.89 -29.44 0.56
C GLY A 397 2.13 -28.24 1.14
N LEU A 398 1.76 -28.30 2.43
CA LEU A 398 1.07 -27.20 3.10
C LEU A 398 2.09 -26.20 3.68
N ALA A 399 1.78 -24.93 3.62
CA ALA A 399 2.52 -23.92 4.36
C ALA A 399 2.35 -24.15 5.86
N GLU A 400 3.46 -24.09 6.58
CA GLU A 400 3.49 -24.33 8.02
C GLU A 400 4.43 -23.32 8.68
N GLY A 401 3.92 -22.58 9.66
CA GLY A 401 4.72 -21.63 10.43
C GLY A 401 5.83 -22.32 11.21
N LYS A 402 7.07 -21.87 11.05
CA LYS A 402 8.22 -22.31 11.82
C LYS A 402 8.40 -21.43 13.06
N PRO A 403 9.21 -21.83 14.04
CA PRO A 403 9.38 -21.05 15.28
C PRO A 403 9.84 -19.61 15.08
N GLU A 404 10.54 -19.33 13.99
CA GLU A 404 11.00 -17.98 13.62
C GLU A 404 9.96 -17.17 12.86
N ASP A 405 8.88 -17.78 12.39
CA ASP A 405 7.81 -17.12 11.65
C ASP A 405 6.73 -16.61 12.60
N TRP A 406 6.13 -15.51 12.22
CA TRP A 406 4.95 -15.01 12.89
C TRP A 406 3.72 -15.25 12.00
N ILE A 407 2.73 -15.98 12.52
CA ILE A 407 1.40 -16.12 11.92
C ILE A 407 0.51 -15.10 12.58
N PHE A 408 0.11 -14.08 11.83
CA PHE A 408 -0.64 -12.97 12.39
C PHE A 408 -2.15 -13.19 12.35
N VAL A 409 -2.70 -13.48 11.19
CA VAL A 409 -4.15 -13.54 10.88
C VAL A 409 -4.88 -12.26 11.28
N ASP A 410 -5.09 -12.02 12.60
CA ASP A 410 -5.78 -10.83 13.13
C ASP A 410 -5.51 -10.64 14.63
N TRP A 411 -5.83 -9.45 15.15
CA TRP A 411 -5.98 -9.14 16.58
C TRP A 411 -7.38 -9.55 17.05
N THR A 412 -7.54 -10.80 17.50
CA THR A 412 -8.85 -11.33 17.92
C THR A 412 -9.11 -11.13 19.41
N ASP A 413 -10.38 -10.93 19.79
CA ASP A 413 -10.84 -10.90 21.19
C ASP A 413 -11.23 -12.31 21.69
N PHE A 414 -11.07 -13.33 20.86
CA PHE A 414 -11.30 -14.74 21.21
C PHE A 414 -10.02 -15.57 21.01
N PRO A 415 -9.87 -16.66 21.77
CA PRO A 415 -8.73 -17.55 21.58
C PRO A 415 -8.71 -18.16 20.18
N MET A 416 -7.65 -17.90 19.44
CA MET A 416 -7.42 -18.47 18.12
C MET A 416 -6.09 -19.19 18.09
N HIS A 417 -6.12 -20.44 17.67
CA HIS A 417 -4.92 -21.24 17.50
C HIS A 417 -4.13 -20.74 16.28
N LYS A 418 -2.83 -20.47 16.45
CA LYS A 418 -1.95 -19.93 15.39
C LYS A 418 -0.71 -20.81 15.19
N ARG A 419 -0.90 -22.13 15.14
CA ARG A 419 0.17 -23.11 14.94
C ARG A 419 -0.21 -24.14 13.88
N GLY A 420 0.80 -24.84 13.37
CA GLY A 420 0.64 -25.82 12.32
C GLY A 420 0.29 -25.20 10.98
N SER A 421 -0.48 -25.90 10.18
CA SER A 421 -0.94 -25.42 8.86
C SER A 421 -2.36 -24.87 8.99
N LEU A 422 -2.52 -23.56 8.98
CA LEU A 422 -3.82 -22.91 9.03
C LEU A 422 -4.48 -22.95 7.65
N CYS A 423 -5.75 -23.27 7.57
CA CYS A 423 -6.53 -23.26 6.32
C CYS A 423 -6.50 -21.88 5.64
N PHE A 424 -6.62 -20.82 6.43
CA PHE A 424 -6.47 -19.43 5.98
C PHE A 424 -5.19 -19.21 5.16
N GLU A 425 -4.04 -19.65 5.70
CA GLU A 425 -2.73 -19.52 5.03
C GLU A 425 -2.66 -20.32 3.73
N GLN A 426 -3.29 -21.49 3.68
CA GLN A 426 -3.29 -22.34 2.49
C GLN A 426 -4.07 -21.67 1.35
N ILE A 427 -5.20 -21.04 1.65
CA ILE A 427 -6.00 -20.31 0.65
C ILE A 427 -5.21 -19.10 0.12
N LEU A 428 -4.47 -18.40 0.98
CA LEU A 428 -3.60 -17.31 0.57
C LEU A 428 -2.43 -17.80 -0.31
N LEU A 429 -1.77 -18.90 0.07
CA LEU A 429 -0.70 -19.52 -0.73
C LEU A 429 -1.23 -19.97 -2.10
N TRP A 430 -2.41 -20.61 -2.12
CA TRP A 430 -3.05 -20.99 -3.38
C TRP A 430 -3.26 -19.78 -4.30
N LYS A 431 -3.74 -18.68 -3.75
CA LYS A 431 -3.93 -17.42 -4.52
C LYS A 431 -2.59 -16.85 -5.00
N ALA A 432 -1.55 -16.92 -4.19
CA ALA A 432 -0.19 -16.51 -4.57
C ALA A 432 0.34 -17.37 -5.74
N LEU A 433 0.14 -18.68 -5.70
CA LEU A 433 0.52 -19.59 -6.81
C LEU A 433 -0.26 -19.29 -8.10
N GLN A 434 -1.55 -18.98 -7.99
CA GLN A 434 -2.35 -18.54 -9.15
C GLN A 434 -1.81 -17.21 -9.71
N THR A 435 -1.42 -16.29 -8.85
CA THR A 435 -0.77 -15.03 -9.25
C THR A 435 0.53 -15.29 -10.01
N MET A 436 1.38 -16.19 -9.52
CA MET A 436 2.61 -16.60 -10.22
C MET A 436 2.32 -17.18 -11.60
N ALA A 437 1.35 -18.12 -11.69
CA ALA A 437 0.96 -18.72 -12.96
C ALA A 437 0.43 -17.67 -13.97
N HIS A 438 -0.39 -16.73 -13.50
CA HIS A 438 -0.92 -15.64 -14.31
C HIS A 438 0.17 -14.71 -14.82
N CYS A 439 1.06 -14.25 -13.94
CA CYS A 439 2.17 -13.37 -14.31
C CYS A 439 3.16 -14.05 -15.29
N ALA A 440 3.49 -15.33 -15.10
CA ALA A 440 4.31 -16.10 -16.02
C ALA A 440 3.69 -16.14 -17.42
N LYS A 441 2.38 -16.40 -17.51
CA LYS A 441 1.65 -16.41 -18.79
C LYS A 441 1.64 -15.05 -19.47
N LEU A 442 1.42 -13.97 -18.72
CA LEU A 442 1.46 -12.60 -19.26
C LEU A 442 2.83 -12.25 -19.84
N LEU A 443 3.89 -12.55 -19.12
CA LEU A 443 5.26 -12.25 -19.57
C LEU A 443 5.63 -13.07 -20.81
N SER A 444 5.20 -14.34 -20.88
CA SER A 444 5.42 -15.19 -22.06
C SER A 444 4.68 -14.68 -23.31
N ALA A 445 3.45 -14.14 -23.14
CA ALA A 445 2.65 -13.62 -24.24
C ALA A 445 3.16 -12.26 -24.76
N SER A 446 3.91 -11.49 -23.97
CA SER A 446 4.35 -10.13 -24.32
C SER A 446 5.55 -10.09 -25.29
N GLY A 447 6.03 -11.22 -25.82
CA GLY A 447 6.95 -11.33 -26.96
C GLY A 447 8.32 -10.66 -26.78
N SER A 448 8.80 -10.45 -25.57
CA SER A 448 10.12 -9.86 -25.32
C SER A 448 11.24 -10.85 -25.69
N VAL A 449 12.15 -10.43 -26.55
CA VAL A 449 13.25 -11.21 -27.18
C VAL A 449 14.31 -11.73 -26.18
N CYS A 450 14.14 -11.55 -24.88
CA CYS A 450 14.94 -12.18 -23.83
C CYS A 450 14.21 -13.40 -23.26
N CYS A 451 13.99 -14.42 -24.08
CA CYS A 451 13.31 -15.65 -23.69
C CYS A 451 14.03 -16.46 -22.60
N ASP A 452 15.29 -16.15 -22.29
CA ASP A 452 16.06 -16.79 -21.22
C ASP A 452 15.77 -16.24 -19.82
N ALA A 453 14.94 -15.18 -19.70
CA ALA A 453 14.71 -14.47 -18.45
C ALA A 453 13.33 -14.73 -17.80
N ILE A 454 12.46 -15.54 -18.41
CA ILE A 454 11.22 -16.01 -17.76
C ILE A 454 11.51 -17.39 -17.17
N ALA A 455 12.61 -17.50 -16.47
CA ALA A 455 12.94 -18.72 -15.75
C ALA A 455 11.94 -18.85 -14.58
N THR A 456 11.04 -19.83 -14.70
CA THR A 456 10.21 -20.31 -13.57
C THR A 456 11.01 -21.31 -12.73
N ASN A 457 12.31 -21.44 -12.95
CA ASN A 457 13.18 -22.48 -12.40
C ASN A 457 12.58 -23.89 -12.56
N GLY A 458 11.85 -24.11 -13.66
CA GLY A 458 11.17 -25.37 -13.94
C GLY A 458 9.86 -25.59 -13.17
N MET A 459 9.39 -24.60 -12.42
CA MET A 459 8.15 -24.70 -11.64
C MET A 459 6.91 -24.51 -12.51
N ASP A 460 5.98 -25.43 -12.41
CA ASP A 460 4.61 -25.27 -12.92
C ASP A 460 3.69 -24.78 -11.80
N TYR A 461 3.59 -23.46 -11.66
CA TYR A 461 2.78 -22.85 -10.61
C TYR A 461 1.28 -23.16 -10.73
N ALA A 462 0.77 -23.41 -11.94
CA ALA A 462 -0.62 -23.79 -12.13
C ALA A 462 -0.89 -25.21 -11.61
N ALA A 463 0.01 -26.15 -11.89
CA ALA A 463 -0.07 -27.51 -11.36
C ALA A 463 0.04 -27.50 -9.81
N LEU A 464 0.97 -26.72 -9.26
CA LEU A 464 1.09 -26.56 -7.78
C LEU A 464 -0.18 -25.97 -7.16
N ALA A 465 -0.77 -24.96 -7.77
CA ALA A 465 -2.03 -24.38 -7.29
C ALA A 465 -3.17 -25.42 -7.31
N THR A 466 -3.27 -26.23 -8.38
CA THR A 466 -4.30 -27.28 -8.49
C THR A 466 -4.12 -28.34 -7.41
N ALA A 467 -2.92 -28.86 -7.21
CA ALA A 467 -2.63 -29.85 -6.19
C ALA A 467 -2.91 -29.34 -4.78
N LEU A 468 -2.51 -28.09 -4.50
CA LEU A 468 -2.80 -27.46 -3.19
C LEU A 468 -4.31 -27.27 -2.98
N CYS A 469 -5.06 -26.85 -4.00
CA CYS A 469 -6.51 -26.72 -3.92
C CYS A 469 -7.19 -28.05 -3.53
N GLU A 470 -6.85 -29.12 -4.22
CA GLU A 470 -7.38 -30.48 -3.94
C GLU A 470 -7.04 -30.92 -2.50
N LYS A 471 -5.78 -30.72 -2.08
CA LYS A 471 -5.35 -31.06 -0.73
C LYS A 471 -6.09 -30.27 0.33
N VAL A 472 -6.20 -28.94 0.17
CA VAL A 472 -6.87 -28.05 1.13
C VAL A 472 -8.36 -28.39 1.26
N ARG A 473 -9.04 -28.58 0.13
CA ARG A 473 -10.45 -28.97 0.12
C ARG A 473 -10.67 -30.32 0.80
N GLY A 474 -9.85 -31.33 0.48
CA GLY A 474 -9.93 -32.65 1.08
C GLY A 474 -9.59 -32.69 2.57
N THR A 475 -8.81 -31.71 3.07
CA THR A 475 -8.36 -31.66 4.46
C THR A 475 -9.27 -30.81 5.34
N PHE A 476 -9.70 -29.64 4.87
CA PHE A 476 -10.31 -28.62 5.74
C PHE A 476 -11.83 -28.42 5.50
N TRP A 477 -12.40 -28.82 4.35
CA TRP A 477 -13.82 -28.68 4.15
C TRP A 477 -14.63 -29.67 5.00
N SER A 478 -15.55 -29.13 5.79
CA SER A 478 -16.51 -29.92 6.58
C SER A 478 -17.92 -29.74 6.00
N ALA A 479 -18.43 -30.82 5.40
CA ALA A 479 -19.81 -30.81 4.86
C ALA A 479 -20.86 -30.67 5.97
N ASP A 480 -20.59 -31.16 7.17
CA ASP A 480 -21.53 -31.06 8.31
C ASP A 480 -21.57 -29.65 8.91
N ARG A 481 -20.45 -28.94 8.85
CA ARG A 481 -20.33 -27.56 9.38
C ARG A 481 -20.56 -26.50 8.31
N HIS A 482 -20.62 -26.88 7.03
CA HIS A 482 -20.64 -25.99 5.87
C HIS A 482 -19.52 -24.93 5.91
N ALA A 483 -18.32 -25.36 6.31
CA ALA A 483 -17.21 -24.47 6.56
C ALA A 483 -15.86 -25.12 6.28
N TYR A 484 -14.87 -24.31 5.95
CA TYR A 484 -13.45 -24.64 6.04
C TYR A 484 -13.01 -24.53 7.50
N LEU A 485 -12.47 -25.62 8.05
CA LEU A 485 -12.00 -25.72 9.44
C LEU A 485 -10.65 -25.03 9.61
N HIS A 486 -10.30 -24.74 10.85
CA HIS A 486 -9.26 -23.74 11.15
C HIS A 486 -7.85 -24.18 10.79
N ALA A 487 -7.37 -25.32 11.30
CA ALA A 487 -5.97 -25.72 11.19
C ALA A 487 -5.76 -27.23 11.29
N ILE A 488 -4.55 -27.69 10.90
CA ILE A 488 -4.03 -29.01 11.24
C ILE A 488 -2.66 -28.83 11.92
N GLU A 489 -2.47 -29.47 13.08
CA GLU A 489 -1.22 -29.46 13.83
C GLU A 489 -0.88 -30.89 14.26
N ASP A 490 0.35 -31.36 14.03
CA ASP A 490 0.81 -32.72 14.36
C ASP A 490 -0.12 -33.84 13.83
N GLY A 491 -0.72 -33.59 12.64
CA GLY A 491 -1.67 -34.52 12.01
C GLY A 491 -3.08 -34.51 12.62
N LEU A 492 -3.35 -33.64 13.59
CA LEU A 492 -4.66 -33.49 14.25
C LEU A 492 -5.37 -32.27 13.69
N LEU A 493 -6.60 -32.49 13.21
CA LEU A 493 -7.46 -31.42 12.71
C LEU A 493 -8.09 -30.66 13.89
N ASN A 494 -7.85 -29.35 13.92
CA ASN A 494 -8.57 -28.42 14.80
C ASN A 494 -9.87 -28.02 14.09
N ASP A 495 -11.00 -28.47 14.63
CA ASP A 495 -12.35 -28.33 14.05
C ASP A 495 -13.03 -26.98 14.38
N GLN A 496 -12.30 -26.01 14.92
CA GLN A 496 -12.80 -24.65 15.14
C GLN A 496 -13.27 -24.06 13.81
N VAL A 497 -14.45 -23.45 13.82
CA VAL A 497 -14.93 -22.64 12.68
C VAL A 497 -14.69 -21.17 12.98
N THR A 498 -13.96 -20.51 12.10
CA THR A 498 -13.72 -19.07 12.15
C THR A 498 -14.12 -18.43 10.80
N LYS A 499 -14.35 -17.11 10.79
CA LYS A 499 -14.68 -16.41 9.56
C LYS A 499 -13.51 -16.33 8.57
N PHE A 500 -12.26 -16.37 9.05
CA PHE A 500 -11.07 -16.08 8.25
C PHE A 500 -10.91 -16.96 6.99
N PRO A 501 -10.73 -18.30 7.07
CA PRO A 501 -10.59 -19.10 5.87
C PRO A 501 -11.84 -19.05 4.99
N ASN A 502 -13.02 -18.90 5.60
CA ASN A 502 -14.30 -18.95 4.94
C ASN A 502 -14.59 -17.71 4.08
N MET A 503 -14.28 -16.49 4.58
CA MET A 503 -14.42 -15.28 3.78
C MET A 503 -13.43 -15.25 2.62
N PHE A 504 -12.17 -15.69 2.83
CA PHE A 504 -11.18 -15.75 1.75
C PHE A 504 -11.49 -16.84 0.72
N ALA A 505 -12.14 -17.95 1.11
CA ALA A 505 -12.63 -18.94 0.17
C ALA A 505 -13.71 -18.37 -0.78
N ILE A 506 -14.50 -17.40 -0.32
CA ILE A 506 -15.44 -16.64 -1.17
C ILE A 506 -14.69 -15.64 -2.05
N ILE A 507 -13.90 -14.74 -1.44
CA ILE A 507 -13.25 -13.61 -2.12
C ILE A 507 -12.36 -14.07 -3.28
N TYR A 508 -11.66 -15.18 -3.10
CA TYR A 508 -10.70 -15.68 -4.08
C TYR A 508 -11.28 -16.76 -5.01
N ASP A 509 -12.59 -17.03 -4.97
CA ASP A 509 -13.24 -18.10 -5.75
C ASP A 509 -12.63 -19.50 -5.49
N PHE A 510 -12.21 -19.74 -4.26
CA PHE A 510 -11.71 -21.04 -3.82
C PHE A 510 -12.83 -22.05 -3.57
N ALA A 511 -13.92 -21.59 -2.96
CA ALA A 511 -15.12 -22.37 -2.69
C ALA A 511 -16.02 -22.46 -3.94
N THR A 512 -16.78 -23.55 -4.07
CA THR A 512 -17.86 -23.68 -5.08
C THR A 512 -19.01 -22.74 -4.76
N GLU A 513 -19.90 -22.46 -5.73
CA GLU A 513 -21.06 -21.57 -5.51
C GLU A 513 -22.01 -22.09 -4.41
N ASP A 514 -22.18 -23.41 -4.31
CA ASP A 514 -22.97 -24.03 -3.24
C ASP A 514 -22.30 -23.84 -1.88
N GLU A 515 -20.99 -24.07 -1.79
CA GLU A 515 -20.21 -23.84 -0.55
C GLU A 515 -20.23 -22.37 -0.15
N LYS A 516 -20.05 -21.42 -1.09
CA LYS A 516 -20.13 -20.00 -0.81
C LYS A 516 -21.49 -19.61 -0.20
N THR A 517 -22.58 -20.14 -0.75
CA THR A 517 -23.94 -19.91 -0.24
C THR A 517 -24.09 -20.42 1.18
N GLN A 518 -23.59 -21.64 1.46
CA GLN A 518 -23.59 -22.24 2.80
C GLN A 518 -22.73 -21.44 3.77
N ILE A 519 -21.51 -21.05 3.38
CA ILE A 519 -20.59 -20.24 4.20
C ILE A 519 -21.23 -18.90 4.60
N VAL A 520 -21.88 -18.20 3.67
CA VAL A 520 -22.56 -16.93 4.00
C VAL A 520 -23.58 -17.15 5.12
N LYS A 521 -24.42 -18.18 4.99
CA LYS A 521 -25.51 -18.45 5.93
C LYS A 521 -24.99 -18.96 7.27
N ASP A 522 -24.12 -19.98 7.25
CA ASP A 522 -23.81 -20.77 8.42
C ASP A 522 -22.51 -20.31 9.13
N VAL A 523 -21.71 -19.43 8.49
CA VAL A 523 -20.48 -18.86 9.06
C VAL A 523 -20.54 -17.33 9.15
N LEU A 524 -20.66 -16.60 8.02
CA LEU A 524 -20.50 -15.14 8.03
C LEU A 524 -21.66 -14.42 8.73
N LEU A 525 -22.90 -14.86 8.53
CA LEU A 525 -24.09 -14.30 9.16
C LEU A 525 -24.53 -15.01 10.44
N ASN A 526 -23.80 -16.04 10.87
CA ASN A 526 -24.10 -16.79 12.08
C ASN A 526 -23.50 -16.07 13.31
N SER A 527 -24.38 -15.66 14.23
CA SER A 527 -23.99 -14.98 15.47
C SER A 527 -23.22 -15.86 16.46
N ASP A 528 -23.28 -17.19 16.32
CA ASP A 528 -22.53 -18.13 17.18
C ASP A 528 -21.04 -18.19 16.79
N ILE A 529 -20.68 -17.73 15.60
CA ILE A 529 -19.28 -17.60 15.17
C ILE A 529 -18.75 -16.26 15.67
N PRO A 530 -17.58 -16.23 16.35
CA PRO A 530 -17.02 -15.03 16.93
C PRO A 530 -16.91 -13.88 15.94
N ALA A 531 -17.32 -12.67 16.36
CA ALA A 531 -17.26 -11.47 15.55
C ALA A 531 -15.82 -11.00 15.35
N ILE A 532 -15.59 -10.35 14.22
CA ILE A 532 -14.34 -9.65 13.92
C ILE A 532 -14.43 -8.23 14.48
N THR A 533 -13.44 -7.80 15.27
CA THR A 533 -13.41 -6.48 15.92
C THR A 533 -12.37 -5.53 15.33
N THR A 534 -11.58 -5.98 14.37
CA THR A 534 -10.63 -5.12 13.65
C THR A 534 -11.21 -4.64 12.32
N PRO A 535 -10.99 -3.39 11.91
CA PRO A 535 -11.34 -2.96 10.55
C PRO A 535 -10.59 -3.77 9.49
N TYR A 536 -9.38 -4.27 9.85
CA TYR A 536 -8.53 -5.08 9.00
C TYR A 536 -9.27 -6.28 8.39
N MET A 537 -9.82 -7.14 9.21
CA MET A 537 -10.51 -8.34 8.73
C MET A 537 -12.00 -8.10 8.45
N ARG A 538 -12.61 -7.06 9.02
CA ARG A 538 -13.95 -6.63 8.60
C ARG A 538 -13.99 -6.15 7.15
N PHE A 539 -12.90 -5.56 6.63
CA PHE A 539 -12.77 -5.29 5.21
C PHE A 539 -13.13 -6.51 4.34
N TYR A 540 -12.48 -7.63 4.61
CA TYR A 540 -12.69 -8.87 3.85
C TYR A 540 -14.03 -9.52 4.14
N GLU A 541 -14.53 -9.46 5.37
CA GLU A 541 -15.88 -9.93 5.71
C GLU A 541 -16.94 -9.19 4.88
N LEU A 542 -16.87 -7.86 4.83
CA LEU A 542 -17.80 -7.04 4.06
C LEU A 542 -17.63 -7.25 2.54
N GLU A 543 -16.41 -7.44 2.06
CA GLU A 543 -16.15 -7.77 0.67
C GLU A 543 -16.78 -9.11 0.27
N ALA A 544 -16.60 -10.15 1.08
CA ALA A 544 -17.22 -11.47 0.84
C ALA A 544 -18.75 -11.37 0.77
N LEU A 545 -19.38 -10.64 1.70
CA LEU A 545 -20.82 -10.39 1.69
C LEU A 545 -21.27 -9.62 0.44
N CYS A 546 -20.51 -8.63 0.00
CA CYS A 546 -20.80 -7.88 -1.22
C CYS A 546 -20.69 -8.75 -2.47
N GLN A 547 -19.69 -9.62 -2.57
CA GLN A 547 -19.54 -10.55 -3.70
C GLN A 547 -20.72 -11.49 -3.80
N MET A 548 -21.29 -11.87 -2.66
CA MET A 548 -22.47 -12.75 -2.59
C MET A 548 -23.82 -12.04 -2.70
N GLY A 549 -23.82 -10.74 -3.07
CA GLY A 549 -25.05 -9.98 -3.26
C GLY A 549 -25.79 -9.59 -1.98
N VAL A 550 -25.10 -9.57 -0.83
CA VAL A 550 -25.69 -9.30 0.51
C VAL A 550 -25.45 -7.84 0.96
N GLN A 551 -25.32 -6.88 0.03
CA GLN A 551 -25.06 -5.45 0.33
C GLN A 551 -26.08 -4.82 1.27
N ASN A 552 -27.31 -5.33 1.32
CA ASN A 552 -28.36 -4.87 2.24
C ASN A 552 -27.99 -5.06 3.72
N ARG A 553 -27.03 -5.94 4.04
CA ARG A 553 -26.47 -6.10 5.39
C ARG A 553 -25.22 -5.25 5.58
N VAL A 554 -24.48 -4.97 4.52
CA VAL A 554 -23.16 -4.31 4.59
C VAL A 554 -23.29 -2.83 4.98
N LEU A 555 -24.24 -2.07 4.40
CA LEU A 555 -24.43 -0.67 4.78
C LEU A 555 -24.78 -0.48 6.27
N PRO A 556 -25.73 -1.22 6.85
CA PRO A 556 -25.99 -1.17 8.29
C PRO A 556 -24.74 -1.51 9.13
N GLU A 557 -23.93 -2.47 8.71
CA GLU A 557 -22.68 -2.82 9.39
C GLU A 557 -21.64 -1.70 9.32
N ILE A 558 -21.48 -1.05 8.17
CA ILE A 558 -20.60 0.13 8.03
C ILE A 558 -21.07 1.24 8.98
N LYS A 559 -22.35 1.55 9.04
CA LYS A 559 -22.90 2.57 9.94
C LYS A 559 -22.77 2.18 11.41
N SER A 560 -22.99 0.91 11.76
CA SER A 560 -22.82 0.42 13.13
C SER A 560 -21.37 0.56 13.59
N TYR A 561 -20.43 0.07 12.81
CA TYR A 561 -19.03 -0.05 13.19
C TYR A 561 -18.26 1.28 13.01
N TRP A 562 -18.19 1.83 11.78
CA TRP A 562 -17.50 3.11 11.53
C TRP A 562 -18.26 4.31 12.07
N GLY A 563 -19.58 4.33 11.97
CA GLY A 563 -20.41 5.31 12.65
C GLY A 563 -20.31 5.21 14.17
N GLY A 564 -20.05 4.01 14.72
CA GLY A 564 -19.71 3.80 16.13
C GLY A 564 -18.49 4.60 16.54
N MET A 565 -17.38 4.49 15.81
CA MET A 565 -16.17 5.30 16.06
C MET A 565 -16.45 6.81 15.95
N LEU A 566 -17.27 7.26 14.99
CA LEU A 566 -17.65 8.67 14.86
C LEU A 566 -18.42 9.17 16.08
N ARG A 567 -19.32 8.35 16.65
CA ARG A 567 -20.07 8.68 17.87
C ARG A 567 -19.18 8.78 19.11
N GLU A 568 -18.06 8.05 19.13
CA GLU A 568 -17.00 8.18 20.15
C GLU A 568 -16.01 9.34 19.87
N GLY A 569 -16.29 10.19 18.86
CA GLY A 569 -15.51 11.39 18.56
C GLY A 569 -14.32 11.20 17.59
N ALA A 570 -14.28 10.10 16.88
CA ALA A 570 -13.24 9.84 15.89
C ALA A 570 -13.18 10.92 14.81
N THR A 571 -11.99 11.43 14.56
CA THR A 571 -11.68 12.33 13.43
C THR A 571 -10.90 11.60 12.33
N THR A 572 -10.45 10.41 12.62
CA THR A 572 -9.83 9.40 11.76
C THR A 572 -10.27 8.03 12.24
N PHE A 573 -10.14 6.99 11.41
CA PHE A 573 -10.54 5.65 11.82
C PHE A 573 -9.40 4.88 12.48
N TRP A 574 -9.79 4.05 13.47
CA TRP A 574 -8.93 3.46 14.47
C TRP A 574 -8.41 2.08 14.05
N GLU A 575 -7.33 1.66 14.70
CA GLU A 575 -6.72 0.34 14.55
C GLU A 575 -7.66 -0.81 14.94
N LYS A 576 -8.48 -0.60 15.97
CA LYS A 576 -9.46 -1.54 16.48
C LYS A 576 -10.62 -0.81 17.12
N TYR A 577 -11.82 -1.33 16.97
CA TYR A 577 -13.02 -0.82 17.65
C TYR A 577 -13.86 -1.95 18.17
N ASN A 578 -14.18 -1.93 19.45
CA ASN A 578 -15.14 -2.81 20.08
C ASN A 578 -16.27 -1.94 20.69
N PRO A 579 -17.54 -2.07 20.25
CA PRO A 579 -18.64 -1.24 20.75
C PRO A 579 -18.98 -1.50 22.23
N GLU A 580 -18.46 -2.56 22.84
CA GLU A 580 -18.63 -2.86 24.25
C GLU A 580 -17.67 -2.09 25.15
N GLU A 581 -16.53 -1.61 24.63
CA GLU A 581 -15.58 -0.75 25.34
C GLU A 581 -16.21 0.61 25.68
N LYS A 582 -15.78 1.24 26.77
CA LYS A 582 -16.31 2.55 27.21
C LYS A 582 -15.19 3.51 27.60
N GLY A 583 -15.37 4.77 27.21
CA GLY A 583 -14.45 5.85 27.58
C GLY A 583 -13.00 5.58 27.17
N THR A 584 -12.08 5.62 28.14
CA THR A 584 -10.64 5.41 27.88
C THR A 584 -10.26 3.96 27.54
N GLU A 585 -11.16 2.97 27.69
CA GLU A 585 -10.91 1.60 27.21
C GLU A 585 -10.69 1.58 25.70
N HIS A 586 -11.36 2.48 24.95
CA HIS A 586 -11.15 2.65 23.52
C HIS A 586 -9.74 3.10 23.12
N LEU A 587 -8.95 3.60 24.06
CA LEU A 587 -7.59 4.11 23.83
C LEU A 587 -6.53 3.05 24.10
N ALA A 588 -6.88 2.04 24.92
CA ALA A 588 -5.95 1.04 25.40
C ALA A 588 -5.70 -0.07 24.37
N MET A 589 -4.43 -0.46 24.21
CA MET A 589 -3.99 -1.63 23.42
C MET A 589 -2.57 -2.04 23.82
N TYR A 590 -2.21 -3.30 23.60
CA TYR A 590 -0.86 -3.82 23.87
C TYR A 590 -0.40 -3.66 25.33
N GLY A 591 -1.35 -3.66 26.27
CA GLY A 591 -1.04 -3.45 27.69
C GLY A 591 -0.67 -2.00 28.05
N ARG A 592 -0.95 -1.04 27.16
CA ARG A 592 -0.70 0.39 27.36
C ARG A 592 -2.01 1.17 27.34
N PRO A 593 -2.20 2.17 28.22
CA PRO A 593 -3.44 2.95 28.30
C PRO A 593 -3.79 3.68 26.99
N TYR A 594 -2.79 4.10 26.21
CA TYR A 594 -2.94 4.82 24.94
C TYR A 594 -2.25 4.12 23.77
N GLY A 595 -2.09 2.81 23.86
CA GLY A 595 -1.39 2.01 22.85
C GLY A 595 -2.13 1.86 21.52
N LYS A 596 -3.45 2.07 21.48
CA LYS A 596 -4.24 2.01 20.24
C LYS A 596 -3.91 3.21 19.34
N SER A 597 -3.71 2.97 18.05
CA SER A 597 -3.64 4.05 17.08
C SER A 597 -5.05 4.51 16.69
N LEU A 598 -5.32 5.81 16.83
CA LEU A 598 -6.60 6.41 16.43
C LEU A 598 -6.59 6.88 14.96
N CYS A 599 -5.49 6.69 14.23
CA CYS A 599 -5.41 6.89 12.80
C CYS A 599 -4.64 5.74 12.18
N HIS A 600 -5.37 4.75 11.63
CA HIS A 600 -4.81 3.53 11.06
C HIS A 600 -5.37 3.28 9.66
N ALA A 601 -4.49 2.94 8.70
CA ALA A 601 -4.83 2.85 7.29
C ALA A 601 -5.99 1.89 7.01
N TRP A 602 -5.98 0.69 7.57
CA TRP A 602 -7.06 -0.29 7.34
C TRP A 602 -8.44 0.16 7.85
N GLY A 603 -8.48 1.22 8.69
CA GLY A 603 -9.74 1.85 9.09
C GLY A 603 -10.45 2.56 7.93
N ALA A 604 -9.76 2.86 6.82
CA ALA A 604 -10.34 3.56 5.66
C ALA A 604 -11.09 2.63 4.68
N SER A 605 -11.30 1.37 5.02
CA SER A 605 -11.92 0.35 4.17
C SER A 605 -13.28 0.70 3.54
N PRO A 606 -14.16 1.57 4.09
CA PRO A 606 -15.37 2.00 3.40
C PRO A 606 -15.14 2.59 2.01
N LEU A 607 -13.97 3.20 1.74
CA LEU A 607 -13.63 3.75 0.41
C LEU A 607 -13.71 2.71 -0.69
N TYR A 608 -13.08 1.56 -0.48
CA TYR A 608 -13.09 0.45 -1.43
C TYR A 608 -14.46 -0.21 -1.53
N ILE A 609 -15.07 -0.53 -0.41
CA ILE A 609 -16.37 -1.22 -0.36
C ILE A 609 -17.44 -0.39 -1.07
N ILE A 610 -17.51 0.92 -0.81
CA ILE A 610 -18.49 1.80 -1.43
C ILE A 610 -18.19 1.98 -2.93
N GLY A 611 -16.95 2.24 -3.30
CA GLY A 611 -16.56 2.45 -4.69
C GLY A 611 -16.80 1.21 -5.58
N ARG A 612 -16.37 0.05 -5.10
CA ARG A 612 -16.44 -1.20 -5.87
C ARG A 612 -17.82 -1.84 -5.88
N TYR A 613 -18.57 -1.80 -4.77
CA TYR A 613 -19.77 -2.61 -4.59
C TYR A 613 -21.07 -1.82 -4.44
N PHE A 614 -21.01 -0.50 -4.19
CA PHE A 614 -22.21 0.35 -4.14
C PHE A 614 -22.27 1.29 -5.36
N LEU A 615 -21.23 2.07 -5.65
CA LEU A 615 -21.13 2.70 -6.99
C LEU A 615 -20.96 1.63 -8.08
N GLY A 616 -20.37 0.50 -7.72
CA GLY A 616 -20.32 -0.70 -8.54
C GLY A 616 -19.30 -0.65 -9.69
N VAL A 617 -18.31 0.23 -9.60
CA VAL A 617 -17.30 0.42 -10.66
C VAL A 617 -16.14 -0.55 -10.46
N ARG A 618 -15.88 -1.42 -11.43
CA ARG A 618 -14.75 -2.37 -11.36
C ARG A 618 -14.19 -2.70 -12.75
N PRO A 619 -12.86 -2.86 -12.88
CA PRO A 619 -12.26 -3.34 -14.10
C PRO A 619 -12.69 -4.80 -14.38
N THR A 620 -12.91 -5.13 -15.65
CA THR A 620 -13.09 -6.51 -16.15
C THR A 620 -11.95 -6.93 -17.04
N LYS A 621 -11.16 -5.94 -17.51
CA LYS A 621 -9.82 -6.14 -18.11
C LYS A 621 -8.81 -5.18 -17.49
N PRO A 622 -7.54 -5.56 -17.49
CA PRO A 622 -6.49 -4.75 -16.89
C PRO A 622 -6.49 -3.31 -17.39
N GLY A 623 -6.21 -2.37 -16.46
CA GLY A 623 -6.14 -0.95 -16.78
C GLY A 623 -7.48 -0.33 -17.16
N TYR A 624 -8.60 -0.94 -16.80
CA TYR A 624 -9.94 -0.51 -17.21
C TYR A 624 -10.12 -0.48 -18.73
N GLU A 625 -9.36 -1.28 -19.50
CA GLU A 625 -9.61 -1.42 -20.95
C GLU A 625 -11.08 -1.79 -21.20
N GLU A 626 -11.59 -2.74 -20.39
CA GLU A 626 -13.02 -2.99 -20.21
C GLU A 626 -13.38 -2.92 -18.72
N TYR A 627 -14.58 -2.41 -18.42
CA TYR A 627 -15.05 -2.29 -17.04
C TYR A 627 -16.56 -2.42 -16.98
N GLU A 628 -17.09 -2.71 -15.80
CA GLU A 628 -18.51 -2.69 -15.54
C GLU A 628 -18.88 -1.68 -14.46
N VAL A 629 -20.13 -1.22 -14.55
CA VAL A 629 -20.80 -0.43 -13.51
C VAL A 629 -22.04 -1.17 -13.09
N ARG A 630 -22.08 -1.59 -11.82
CA ARG A 630 -23.16 -2.42 -11.26
C ARG A 630 -23.61 -1.79 -9.93
N PRO A 631 -24.37 -0.67 -10.00
CA PRO A 631 -24.70 0.10 -8.81
C PRO A 631 -25.75 -0.57 -7.94
N VAL A 632 -25.61 -0.42 -6.60
CA VAL A 632 -26.53 -0.97 -5.60
C VAL A 632 -26.87 0.09 -4.55
N LEU A 633 -28.11 0.59 -4.52
CA LEU A 633 -28.55 1.64 -3.55
C LEU A 633 -28.68 1.13 -2.11
N SER A 634 -29.06 -0.12 -1.93
CA SER A 634 -29.16 -0.76 -0.59
C SER A 634 -29.95 0.08 0.46
N GLY A 635 -31.08 0.68 0.04
CA GLY A 635 -31.95 1.47 0.91
C GLY A 635 -31.66 2.97 0.94
N LEU A 636 -30.66 3.45 0.20
CA LEU A 636 -30.48 4.89 -0.04
C LEU A 636 -31.52 5.42 -1.03
N ASP A 637 -31.91 6.70 -0.90
CA ASP A 637 -32.78 7.37 -1.86
C ASP A 637 -31.99 7.74 -3.13
N TRP A 638 -30.74 8.14 -2.98
CA TRP A 638 -29.83 8.43 -4.07
C TRP A 638 -28.38 8.30 -3.61
N MET A 639 -27.49 8.11 -4.56
CA MET A 639 -26.05 8.21 -4.40
C MET A 639 -25.38 8.71 -5.68
N GLU A 640 -24.26 9.39 -5.55
CA GLU A 640 -23.41 9.78 -6.65
C GLU A 640 -21.94 9.70 -6.26
N GLY A 641 -21.07 9.49 -7.24
CA GLY A 641 -19.62 9.44 -6.98
C GLY A 641 -18.80 9.38 -8.24
N GLU A 642 -17.50 9.58 -8.05
CA GLU A 642 -16.47 9.53 -9.09
C GLU A 642 -15.42 8.50 -8.71
N VAL A 643 -15.06 7.63 -9.64
CA VAL A 643 -14.00 6.64 -9.47
C VAL A 643 -12.86 6.97 -10.43
N PRO A 644 -11.62 7.19 -9.92
CA PRO A 644 -10.47 7.47 -10.75
C PRO A 644 -10.02 6.21 -11.51
N THR A 645 -9.49 6.42 -12.71
CA THR A 645 -8.98 5.37 -13.61
C THR A 645 -7.72 5.85 -14.32
N PRO A 646 -6.99 4.99 -15.05
CA PRO A 646 -5.83 5.41 -15.83
C PRO A 646 -6.12 6.49 -16.89
N PHE A 647 -7.36 6.55 -17.41
CA PHE A 647 -7.76 7.49 -18.46
C PHE A 647 -8.54 8.71 -17.95
N GLY A 648 -8.80 8.84 -16.67
CA GLY A 648 -9.61 9.89 -16.07
C GLY A 648 -10.57 9.34 -15.03
N LYS A 649 -11.87 9.68 -15.11
CA LYS A 649 -12.87 9.27 -14.11
C LYS A 649 -14.07 8.59 -14.75
N ILE A 650 -14.69 7.71 -13.98
CA ILE A 650 -16.04 7.20 -14.21
C ILE A 650 -16.95 7.84 -13.17
N ARG A 651 -18.00 8.54 -13.62
CA ARG A 651 -18.99 9.20 -12.78
C ARG A 651 -20.27 8.42 -12.78
N VAL A 652 -20.79 8.12 -11.60
CA VAL A 652 -22.01 7.33 -11.42
C VAL A 652 -22.99 8.13 -10.58
N LYS A 653 -24.23 8.25 -11.02
CA LYS A 653 -25.33 8.79 -10.22
C LYS A 653 -26.52 7.88 -10.29
N VAL A 654 -27.08 7.56 -9.15
CA VAL A 654 -28.22 6.66 -8.99
C VAL A 654 -29.29 7.37 -8.17
N VAL A 655 -30.49 7.40 -8.68
CA VAL A 655 -31.66 7.97 -8.00
C VAL A 655 -32.76 6.92 -7.95
N GLY A 656 -33.23 6.64 -6.76
CA GLY A 656 -34.36 5.74 -6.50
C GLY A 656 -35.37 6.42 -5.57
N ASN A 657 -36.13 5.61 -4.88
CA ASN A 657 -36.99 6.06 -3.80
C ASN A 657 -37.15 4.91 -2.78
N ALA A 658 -36.37 5.00 -1.69
CA ALA A 658 -36.35 3.97 -0.64
C ALA A 658 -37.72 3.73 0.00
N SER A 659 -38.61 4.72 -0.01
CA SER A 659 -39.96 4.61 0.55
C SER A 659 -40.95 3.84 -0.34
N LYS A 660 -40.58 3.57 -1.60
CA LYS A 660 -41.40 2.82 -2.57
C LYS A 660 -40.57 1.70 -3.19
N ARG A 661 -40.72 0.49 -2.69
CA ARG A 661 -40.04 -0.73 -3.17
C ARG A 661 -40.15 -1.03 -4.69
N CYS A 662 -40.98 -0.32 -5.41
CA CYS A 662 -41.24 -0.48 -6.87
C CYS A 662 -41.08 0.85 -7.62
N SER A 663 -40.31 1.80 -7.12
CA SER A 663 -40.01 3.01 -7.89
C SER A 663 -38.93 2.74 -8.94
N PRO A 664 -39.05 3.29 -10.16
CA PRO A 664 -38.00 3.14 -11.16
C PRO A 664 -36.67 3.72 -10.65
N LEU A 665 -35.62 2.95 -10.85
CA LEU A 665 -34.26 3.36 -10.57
C LEU A 665 -33.73 4.14 -11.80
N THR A 666 -33.26 5.37 -11.61
CA THR A 666 -32.58 6.12 -12.68
C THR A 666 -31.09 6.10 -12.43
N VAL A 667 -30.32 5.59 -13.39
CA VAL A 667 -28.88 5.51 -13.35
C VAL A 667 -28.27 6.35 -14.46
N GLN A 668 -27.39 7.27 -14.10
CA GLN A 668 -26.59 8.09 -15.03
C GLN A 668 -25.14 7.69 -14.89
N VAL A 669 -24.46 7.46 -16.01
CA VAL A 669 -23.03 7.13 -16.04
C VAL A 669 -22.35 7.94 -17.12
N PHE A 670 -21.19 8.54 -16.77
CA PHE A 670 -20.27 9.19 -17.70
C PHE A 670 -18.86 8.62 -17.50
N SER A 671 -18.13 8.40 -18.58
CA SER A 671 -16.75 7.92 -18.53
C SER A 671 -15.82 8.74 -19.41
N ASP A 672 -14.62 9.04 -18.88
CA ASP A 672 -13.56 9.71 -19.63
C ASP A 672 -12.80 8.74 -20.59
N GLY A 673 -13.07 7.43 -20.59
CA GLY A 673 -12.42 6.46 -21.48
C GLY A 673 -12.82 5.02 -21.20
N GLY A 674 -12.11 4.06 -21.81
CA GLY A 674 -12.37 2.63 -21.67
C GLY A 674 -13.67 2.15 -22.34
N LYS A 675 -13.96 0.85 -22.26
CA LYS A 675 -15.20 0.24 -22.75
C LYS A 675 -16.02 -0.24 -21.56
N GLY A 676 -17.01 0.56 -21.19
CA GLY A 676 -17.88 0.25 -20.04
C GLY A 676 -19.15 -0.49 -20.40
N THR A 677 -19.65 -1.26 -19.44
CA THR A 677 -20.98 -1.87 -19.48
C THR A 677 -21.72 -1.54 -18.18
N LEU A 678 -22.86 -0.86 -18.27
CA LEU A 678 -23.79 -0.71 -17.15
C LEU A 678 -24.66 -1.97 -17.07
N ILE A 679 -24.70 -2.56 -15.87
CA ILE A 679 -25.45 -3.78 -15.60
C ILE A 679 -26.55 -3.49 -14.58
N LEU A 680 -27.82 -3.66 -15.01
CA LEU A 680 -29.00 -3.46 -14.18
C LEU A 680 -29.87 -4.71 -14.32
N GLY A 681 -29.84 -5.61 -13.33
CA GLY A 681 -30.45 -6.94 -13.44
C GLY A 681 -29.89 -7.67 -14.66
N ASP A 682 -30.78 -8.07 -15.58
CA ASP A 682 -30.42 -8.76 -16.83
C ASP A 682 -30.09 -7.78 -17.99
N GLN A 683 -30.20 -6.48 -17.78
CA GLN A 683 -29.89 -5.48 -18.80
C GLN A 683 -28.41 -5.15 -18.84
N HIS A 684 -27.78 -5.18 -20.02
CA HIS A 684 -26.42 -4.81 -20.30
C HIS A 684 -26.40 -3.66 -21.29
N ILE A 685 -25.98 -2.48 -20.82
CA ILE A 685 -26.01 -1.23 -21.60
C ILE A 685 -24.57 -0.73 -21.78
N ALA A 686 -24.16 -0.53 -23.03
CA ALA A 686 -22.83 -0.01 -23.33
C ALA A 686 -22.66 1.42 -22.80
N ILE A 687 -21.53 1.73 -22.17
CA ILE A 687 -21.12 3.06 -21.73
C ILE A 687 -20.07 3.56 -22.73
N PRO A 688 -20.44 4.45 -23.66
CA PRO A 688 -19.49 5.03 -24.60
C PRO A 688 -18.60 6.07 -23.89
N ALA A 689 -17.32 6.10 -24.24
CA ALA A 689 -16.40 7.13 -23.73
C ALA A 689 -16.88 8.56 -24.11
N HIS A 690 -16.69 9.51 -23.21
CA HIS A 690 -17.00 10.94 -23.38
C HIS A 690 -18.50 11.25 -23.65
N LYS A 691 -19.37 10.34 -23.29
CA LYS A 691 -20.82 10.53 -23.45
C LYS A 691 -21.56 10.02 -22.23
N GLU A 692 -22.45 10.85 -21.69
CA GLU A 692 -23.35 10.42 -20.62
C GLU A 692 -24.44 9.51 -21.17
N ILE A 693 -24.72 8.46 -20.41
CA ILE A 693 -25.89 7.58 -20.61
C ILE A 693 -26.82 7.72 -19.42
N THR A 694 -28.14 7.60 -19.68
CA THR A 694 -29.17 7.52 -18.64
C THR A 694 -30.00 6.28 -18.91
N ALA A 695 -30.18 5.43 -17.89
CA ALA A 695 -30.99 4.23 -17.93
C ALA A 695 -32.02 4.26 -16.80
N ASN A 696 -33.22 3.73 -17.09
CA ASN A 696 -34.28 3.53 -16.11
C ASN A 696 -34.54 2.03 -15.96
N PHE A 697 -34.66 1.56 -14.70
CA PHE A 697 -34.83 0.14 -14.38
C PHE A 697 -35.95 -0.08 -13.35
#